data_6c5346b655f83384cfa94ec539bb51d3
#
_entry.id   6c5346b655f83384cfa94ec539bb51d3
#
_cell.length_a   1.000
_cell.length_b   1.000
_cell.length_c   1.000
_cell.angle_alpha   90.00
_cell.angle_beta   90.00
_cell.angle_gamma   90.00
#
_symmetry.space_group_name_H-M   'P 1'
#
loop_
_entity.id
_entity.type
_entity.pdbx_description
1 polymer ?
#
loop_
_entity_poly.entity_id
_entity_poly.type
_entity_poly.pdbx_seq_one_letter_code
_entity_poly.pdbx_strand_id
1 'polypeptide(L)'
;MGKALVIVEFPAKAKTINKYLGSDYVVKSSVGHIRDLPTSGSASKKSADSTEDKAKKKVKKDEKAALVNRMGVDPYHGWKAHYEILPGKEKVVAELKSLAENADHIYLATDLDREGEAIAWHLREVIGGDDKRFSRVVFNEITKNAIQQAFKQPGELNIDRVNAQQARRFMDRVVGYMVSPLLWKKIARGLSAGRVQSVAVRLVVERERDIKAFVPEEYWELHADLLAKGETALQMEVTHAHDKPFKPVNREQTHAAVKLLEKARYTVLDREDKPTSSKPGAPFITSTLQQAASTRLSFGVKKTMMMAQRLYEAGHITYMRTDSTNLSQDALNMVRGYIGDNFGDKYLPKAPNQYSSKENSQEAHEAIRPSDVNVLAEQLKDMEADAQKLYQLIWRQFVACQMTPAQYDSTTLTVKAGDYQLRAKGRTLRFDGWTKVMPALRKGDEDRTLPYVEIGSELDLQKLIPSQHFTKPPARYSEASLVKELEKRGIGRPSTYASIISTIQDRGYVRVESRRFYAEKMGEIVTDRLEENFRELMNYDFTARMEDGLDEVANNQAEWKAVLDEFFVDFSEQLETAEKDPEEGGMRPNQMVMTSIDCPTCGRKMGIRTASTGVFLGCSGYALPPKERCKTTINLVPEAEVLNILEGDDAETNALRARRRCKKCGTAMDSYLIDNQRKLHVCGNNPACDGYEIEEGEFRLKGYDGPVVECDKCGSEMHLKMGRFGKYMGCTNENCKNTRKILRNGDVAPPKEDPVPLPELPCEKSDAYFVLRDGAAGVFLAANTFPKSRETRAPLVEELARFKDRLPEKLRYLADAPVADAEGNKTLVRFSRKTKQQYVSSEKDGKATGWSAFYVDGKWVEGKK
;
A
#
# COMPACT_ATOMS: atom_id res chain seq x y z
N MET A 1 1.90 9.58 -50.11
CA MET A 1 1.28 10.08 -48.88
C MET A 1 1.99 9.48 -47.69
N GLY A 2 2.43 10.30 -46.75
CA GLY A 2 3.05 9.81 -45.49
C GLY A 2 2.01 9.12 -44.60
N LYS A 3 2.45 8.28 -43.71
CA LYS A 3 1.57 7.65 -42.72
C LYS A 3 1.35 8.59 -41.56
N ALA A 4 0.18 8.54 -40.94
CA ALA A 4 -0.08 9.24 -39.68
C ALA A 4 0.59 8.50 -38.50
N LEU A 5 1.17 9.26 -37.57
CA LEU A 5 1.78 8.72 -36.36
C LEU A 5 0.75 8.78 -35.22
N VAL A 6 0.57 7.68 -34.53
CA VAL A 6 -0.27 7.57 -33.32
C VAL A 6 0.63 7.25 -32.13
N ILE A 7 0.59 8.07 -31.10
CA ILE A 7 1.40 7.90 -29.89
C ILE A 7 0.52 7.60 -28.70
N VAL A 8 0.81 6.48 -28.00
CA VAL A 8 0.14 6.05 -26.75
C VAL A 8 1.18 5.86 -25.64
N GLU A 9 0.74 5.61 -24.41
CA GLU A 9 1.67 5.50 -23.26
C GLU A 9 2.49 4.21 -23.26
N PHE A 10 1.83 3.06 -23.52
CA PHE A 10 2.47 1.76 -23.29
C PHE A 10 2.39 0.84 -24.50
N PRO A 11 3.38 -0.07 -24.67
CA PRO A 11 3.43 -0.98 -25.81
C PRO A 11 2.20 -1.90 -25.95
N ALA A 12 1.63 -2.38 -24.85
CA ALA A 12 0.44 -3.22 -24.86
C ALA A 12 -0.76 -2.51 -25.47
N LYS A 13 -0.97 -1.24 -25.11
CA LYS A 13 -2.00 -0.39 -25.69
C LYS A 13 -1.77 -0.14 -27.19
N ALA A 14 -0.52 0.14 -27.57
CA ALA A 14 -0.12 0.30 -28.97
C ALA A 14 -0.44 -0.95 -29.80
N LYS A 15 -0.12 -2.12 -29.28
CA LYS A 15 -0.41 -3.41 -29.91
C LYS A 15 -1.89 -3.63 -30.15
N THR A 16 -2.71 -3.31 -29.16
CA THR A 16 -4.18 -3.48 -29.25
C THR A 16 -4.79 -2.50 -30.27
N ILE A 17 -4.41 -1.22 -30.21
CA ILE A 17 -4.90 -0.19 -31.12
C ILE A 17 -4.48 -0.48 -32.56
N ASN A 18 -3.25 -0.92 -32.77
CA ASN A 18 -2.72 -1.23 -34.10
C ASN A 18 -3.55 -2.29 -34.85
N LYS A 19 -4.23 -3.19 -34.13
CA LYS A 19 -5.14 -4.17 -34.74
C LYS A 19 -6.38 -3.54 -35.38
N TYR A 20 -6.78 -2.35 -34.93
CA TYR A 20 -8.02 -1.69 -35.33
C TYR A 20 -7.81 -0.55 -36.32
N LEU A 21 -6.58 -0.04 -36.43
CA LEU A 21 -6.17 0.97 -37.39
C LEU A 21 -5.54 0.30 -38.61
N GLY A 22 -5.80 0.85 -39.76
CA GLY A 22 -5.25 0.34 -41.01
C GLY A 22 -3.76 0.69 -41.24
N SER A 23 -3.27 0.33 -42.43
CA SER A 23 -1.88 0.53 -42.85
C SER A 23 -1.46 2.00 -42.97
N ASP A 24 -2.41 2.93 -42.95
CA ASP A 24 -2.15 4.37 -43.03
C ASP A 24 -1.64 4.97 -41.71
N TYR A 25 -1.59 4.17 -40.65
CA TYR A 25 -1.17 4.57 -39.33
C TYR A 25 0.05 3.81 -38.86
N VAL A 26 0.97 4.51 -38.18
CA VAL A 26 2.07 3.93 -37.42
C VAL A 26 1.79 4.18 -35.94
N VAL A 27 1.58 3.13 -35.17
CA VAL A 27 1.28 3.22 -33.72
C VAL A 27 2.53 2.92 -32.90
N LYS A 28 2.92 3.86 -32.04
CA LYS A 28 4.09 3.78 -31.18
C LYS A 28 3.74 4.18 -29.74
N SER A 29 4.56 3.72 -28.80
CA SER A 29 4.41 4.11 -27.40
C SER A 29 5.54 5.00 -26.91
N SER A 30 5.21 5.92 -26.01
CA SER A 30 6.19 6.75 -25.27
C SER A 30 6.81 6.01 -24.07
N VAL A 31 6.30 4.82 -23.74
CA VAL A 31 6.68 4.06 -22.54
C VAL A 31 6.49 4.90 -21.26
N GLY A 32 5.33 5.53 -21.14
CA GLY A 32 4.97 6.42 -20.04
C GLY A 32 5.41 7.87 -20.26
N HIS A 33 5.66 8.59 -19.19
CA HIS A 33 6.18 9.96 -19.25
C HIS A 33 7.57 10.02 -19.89
N ILE A 34 7.80 11.03 -20.72
CA ILE A 34 9.10 11.26 -21.38
C ILE A 34 9.90 12.38 -20.75
N ARG A 35 9.24 13.32 -20.10
CA ARG A 35 9.89 14.43 -19.39
C ARG A 35 9.18 14.75 -18.09
N ASP A 36 9.89 15.32 -17.13
CA ASP A 36 9.37 15.79 -15.86
C ASP A 36 10.28 16.92 -15.32
N LEU A 37 9.92 17.46 -14.17
CA LEU A 37 10.79 18.33 -13.41
C LEU A 37 12.09 17.59 -13.03
N PRO A 38 13.22 18.30 -12.79
CA PRO A 38 14.51 17.67 -12.49
C PRO A 38 14.43 16.66 -11.37
N THR A 39 15.13 15.53 -11.51
CA THR A 39 15.28 14.56 -10.43
C THR A 39 16.45 14.96 -9.52
N SER A 40 16.31 14.78 -8.21
CA SER A 40 17.39 15.00 -7.25
C SER A 40 18.58 14.09 -7.56
N GLY A 41 19.64 14.64 -8.13
CA GLY A 41 20.84 13.91 -8.57
C GLY A 41 21.35 14.30 -9.95
N SER A 42 20.57 14.95 -10.78
CA SER A 42 21.04 15.61 -11.99
C SER A 42 21.58 17.02 -11.67
N ALA A 43 22.62 17.10 -10.84
CA ALA A 43 23.49 18.28 -10.89
C ALA A 43 24.02 18.28 -12.33
N SER A 44 23.59 19.26 -13.13
CA SER A 44 24.11 19.51 -14.46
C SER A 44 25.59 19.21 -14.49
N LYS A 45 26.02 18.26 -15.31
CA LYS A 45 27.38 18.22 -15.80
C LYS A 45 27.57 19.52 -16.58
N LYS A 46 28.04 20.54 -15.87
CA LYS A 46 28.62 21.70 -16.57
C LYS A 46 29.71 21.13 -17.42
N SER A 47 29.58 21.32 -18.72
CA SER A 47 30.63 21.15 -19.68
C SER A 47 31.89 21.77 -19.09
N ALA A 48 32.92 20.93 -18.92
CA ALA A 48 34.26 21.38 -18.61
C ALA A 48 34.77 22.08 -19.87
N ASP A 49 34.69 23.40 -19.88
CA ASP A 49 35.59 24.23 -20.65
C ASP A 49 35.83 25.57 -19.96
N SER A 50 37.09 25.87 -19.89
CA SER A 50 37.75 27.09 -19.40
C SER A 50 38.29 27.07 -17.96
N THR A 51 39.56 26.72 -17.90
CA THR A 51 40.57 27.29 -16.99
C THR A 51 40.56 28.81 -17.05
N GLU A 52 40.17 29.46 -15.93
CA GLU A 52 40.78 30.67 -15.44
C GLU A 52 40.04 31.21 -14.20
N ASP A 53 40.83 31.65 -13.21
CA ASP A 53 40.46 32.38 -11.99
C ASP A 53 40.04 31.59 -10.74
N LYS A 54 40.99 30.88 -10.19
CA LYS A 54 41.05 30.62 -8.75
C LYS A 54 41.49 31.89 -8.02
N ALA A 55 40.62 32.83 -7.77
CA ALA A 55 40.63 33.77 -6.65
C ALA A 55 39.49 34.77 -6.80
N LYS A 56 38.32 34.45 -6.34
CA LYS A 56 37.33 35.44 -5.98
C LYS A 56 36.28 34.84 -5.03
N LYS A 57 36.20 35.44 -3.85
CA LYS A 57 35.05 35.51 -2.92
C LYS A 57 34.09 34.30 -2.99
N LYS A 58 34.08 33.51 -1.92
CA LYS A 58 32.89 32.73 -1.55
C LYS A 58 31.70 33.69 -1.48
N VAL A 59 31.07 33.95 -2.61
CA VAL A 59 29.70 34.42 -2.65
C VAL A 59 28.90 33.33 -1.89
N LYS A 60 28.25 33.72 -0.80
CA LYS A 60 27.19 32.87 -0.20
C LYS A 60 26.29 32.47 -1.38
N LYS A 61 26.36 31.23 -1.80
CA LYS A 61 25.42 30.69 -2.79
C LYS A 61 24.03 31.00 -2.24
N ASP A 62 23.23 31.71 -3.00
CA ASP A 62 21.85 31.98 -2.65
C ASP A 62 21.16 30.64 -2.54
N GLU A 63 20.93 30.18 -1.30
CA GLU A 63 20.35 28.87 -0.98
C GLU A 63 18.96 28.75 -1.60
N LYS A 64 18.24 29.87 -1.72
CA LYS A 64 16.91 29.95 -2.32
C LYS A 64 16.97 29.69 -3.83
N ALA A 65 17.91 30.29 -4.55
CA ALA A 65 18.11 30.04 -5.97
C ALA A 65 18.57 28.59 -6.24
N ALA A 66 19.43 28.05 -5.38
CA ALA A 66 19.83 26.63 -5.47
C ALA A 66 18.68 25.67 -5.25
N LEU A 67 17.77 25.99 -4.33
CA LEU A 67 16.57 25.20 -4.09
C LEU A 67 15.60 25.22 -5.28
N VAL A 68 15.34 26.41 -5.85
CA VAL A 68 14.51 26.58 -7.05
C VAL A 68 15.05 25.77 -8.21
N ASN A 69 16.37 25.80 -8.45
CA ASN A 69 17.00 24.99 -9.51
C ASN A 69 16.83 23.49 -9.27
N ARG A 70 16.91 23.02 -8.05
CA ARG A 70 16.66 21.59 -7.73
C ARG A 70 15.21 21.18 -7.87
N MET A 71 14.27 22.04 -7.49
CA MET A 71 12.84 21.80 -7.67
C MET A 71 12.41 21.82 -9.13
N GLY A 72 13.09 22.62 -9.95
CA GLY A 72 12.71 22.84 -11.35
C GLY A 72 11.46 23.70 -11.51
N VAL A 73 11.01 24.35 -10.44
CA VAL A 73 9.88 25.28 -10.45
C VAL A 73 10.15 26.45 -9.52
N ASP A 74 9.79 27.66 -9.95
CA ASP A 74 10.02 28.89 -9.19
C ASP A 74 8.70 29.47 -8.66
N PRO A 75 8.36 29.19 -7.39
CA PRO A 75 7.14 29.72 -6.78
C PRO A 75 7.18 31.23 -6.50
N TYR A 76 8.34 31.85 -6.58
CA TYR A 76 8.54 33.28 -6.31
C TYR A 76 8.40 34.16 -7.55
N HIS A 77 8.51 33.56 -8.74
CA HIS A 77 8.49 34.26 -10.03
C HIS A 77 7.52 33.61 -11.04
N GLY A 78 6.25 33.57 -10.66
CA GLY A 78 5.18 33.15 -11.56
C GLY A 78 5.19 31.68 -11.94
N TRP A 79 5.74 30.82 -11.10
CA TRP A 79 5.72 29.37 -11.29
C TRP A 79 6.36 28.90 -12.58
N LYS A 80 7.42 29.56 -13.01
CA LYS A 80 8.21 29.11 -14.16
C LYS A 80 8.78 27.74 -13.88
N ALA A 81 8.55 26.82 -14.81
CA ALA A 81 8.98 25.43 -14.72
C ALA A 81 10.10 25.13 -15.70
N HIS A 82 11.04 24.31 -15.29
CA HIS A 82 12.06 23.72 -16.12
C HIS A 82 11.85 22.22 -16.20
N TYR A 83 11.51 21.74 -17.39
CA TYR A 83 11.31 20.32 -17.64
C TYR A 83 12.53 19.71 -18.31
N GLU A 84 12.89 18.50 -17.92
CA GLU A 84 13.99 17.72 -18.48
C GLU A 84 13.46 16.38 -19.03
N ILE A 85 14.08 15.88 -20.10
CA ILE A 85 13.82 14.52 -20.56
C ILE A 85 14.29 13.55 -19.48
N LEU A 86 13.41 12.61 -19.13
CA LEU A 86 13.70 11.62 -18.11
C LEU A 86 14.89 10.74 -18.51
N PRO A 87 15.80 10.41 -17.58
CA PRO A 87 16.91 9.52 -17.84
C PRO A 87 16.43 8.17 -18.42
N GLY A 88 17.04 7.75 -19.50
CA GLY A 88 16.69 6.52 -20.23
C GLY A 88 15.56 6.66 -21.24
N LYS A 89 15.02 7.87 -21.42
CA LYS A 89 13.98 8.17 -22.43
C LYS A 89 14.53 8.78 -23.71
N GLU A 90 15.81 9.07 -23.77
CA GLU A 90 16.46 9.75 -24.90
C GLU A 90 16.25 9.00 -26.22
N LYS A 91 16.35 7.67 -26.21
CA LYS A 91 16.14 6.82 -27.39
C LYS A 91 14.69 6.83 -27.87
N VAL A 92 13.75 6.74 -26.93
CA VAL A 92 12.31 6.79 -27.24
C VAL A 92 11.94 8.14 -27.86
N VAL A 93 12.44 9.22 -27.28
CA VAL A 93 12.21 10.58 -27.80
C VAL A 93 12.80 10.74 -29.19
N ALA A 94 14.03 10.27 -29.42
CA ALA A 94 14.68 10.35 -30.72
C ALA A 94 13.89 9.56 -31.80
N GLU A 95 13.42 8.36 -31.46
CA GLU A 95 12.59 7.56 -32.36
C GLU A 95 11.26 8.26 -32.71
N LEU A 96 10.57 8.81 -31.68
CA LEU A 96 9.31 9.51 -31.90
C LEU A 96 9.48 10.78 -32.74
N LYS A 97 10.56 11.54 -32.55
CA LYS A 97 10.88 12.70 -33.37
C LYS A 97 11.13 12.32 -34.84
N SER A 98 11.91 11.27 -35.06
CA SER A 98 12.21 10.77 -36.43
C SER A 98 10.95 10.31 -37.15
N LEU A 99 10.05 9.60 -36.44
CA LEU A 99 8.77 9.18 -37.01
C LEU A 99 7.83 10.38 -37.29
N ALA A 100 7.85 11.38 -36.40
CA ALA A 100 7.06 12.60 -36.55
C ALA A 100 7.47 13.44 -37.75
N GLU A 101 8.77 13.50 -38.06
CA GLU A 101 9.28 14.20 -39.25
C GLU A 101 8.69 13.63 -40.55
N ASN A 102 8.49 12.32 -40.61
CA ASN A 102 7.97 11.62 -41.77
C ASN A 102 6.45 11.42 -41.77
N ALA A 103 5.75 11.89 -40.74
CA ALA A 103 4.31 11.73 -40.61
C ALA A 103 3.56 12.92 -41.18
N ASP A 104 2.44 12.65 -41.87
CA ASP A 104 1.54 13.69 -42.35
C ASP A 104 0.78 14.36 -41.21
N HIS A 105 0.43 13.58 -40.18
CA HIS A 105 -0.27 14.04 -38.97
C HIS A 105 0.10 13.22 -37.76
N ILE A 106 -0.03 13.80 -36.58
CA ILE A 106 0.33 13.15 -35.30
C ILE A 106 -0.90 13.11 -34.39
N TYR A 107 -1.32 11.91 -34.01
CA TYR A 107 -2.41 11.69 -33.07
C TYR A 107 -1.87 11.35 -31.69
N LEU A 108 -2.22 12.14 -30.69
CA LEU A 108 -1.89 11.93 -29.30
C LEU A 108 -3.05 11.15 -28.64
N ALA A 109 -2.91 9.85 -28.56
CA ALA A 109 -3.95 8.92 -28.12
C ALA A 109 -3.66 8.34 -26.73
N THR A 110 -3.10 9.16 -25.85
CA THR A 110 -2.86 8.86 -24.45
C THR A 110 -4.18 8.82 -23.68
N ASP A 111 -4.16 8.27 -22.45
CA ASP A 111 -5.36 8.08 -21.63
C ASP A 111 -6.15 9.37 -21.45
N LEU A 112 -7.43 9.22 -21.17
CA LEU A 112 -8.37 10.33 -21.13
C LEU A 112 -8.30 11.15 -19.83
N ASP A 113 -7.55 10.73 -18.82
CA ASP A 113 -7.36 11.44 -17.56
C ASP A 113 -6.35 12.61 -17.67
N ARG A 114 -6.17 13.35 -16.58
CA ARG A 114 -5.23 14.48 -16.52
C ARG A 114 -3.78 14.07 -16.77
N GLU A 115 -3.39 12.88 -16.30
CA GLU A 115 -2.06 12.33 -16.59
C GLU A 115 -1.88 12.06 -18.08
N GLY A 116 -2.87 11.49 -18.72
CA GLY A 116 -2.86 11.28 -20.17
C GLY A 116 -2.80 12.59 -20.96
N GLU A 117 -3.53 13.63 -20.54
CA GLU A 117 -3.42 14.97 -21.14
C GLU A 117 -2.03 15.57 -20.95
N ALA A 118 -1.44 15.42 -19.76
CA ALA A 118 -0.09 15.91 -19.48
C ALA A 118 0.96 15.18 -20.33
N ILE A 119 0.86 13.86 -20.46
CA ILE A 119 1.74 13.09 -21.35
C ILE A 119 1.62 13.57 -22.80
N ALA A 120 0.40 13.77 -23.28
CA ALA A 120 0.15 14.28 -24.63
C ALA A 120 0.76 15.66 -24.83
N TRP A 121 0.61 16.56 -23.86
CA TRP A 121 1.21 17.89 -23.91
C TRP A 121 2.74 17.84 -23.90
N HIS A 122 3.36 17.02 -23.05
CA HIS A 122 4.80 16.84 -23.04
C HIS A 122 5.32 16.27 -24.37
N LEU A 123 4.60 15.36 -24.99
CA LEU A 123 4.96 14.82 -26.31
C LEU A 123 4.91 15.92 -27.37
N ARG A 124 3.87 16.73 -27.40
CA ARG A 124 3.78 17.86 -28.31
C ARG A 124 4.92 18.85 -28.14
N GLU A 125 5.22 19.23 -26.91
CA GLU A 125 6.30 20.17 -26.61
C GLU A 125 7.68 19.63 -27.02
N VAL A 126 7.93 18.35 -26.79
CA VAL A 126 9.22 17.72 -27.10
C VAL A 126 9.38 17.48 -28.61
N ILE A 127 8.33 17.04 -29.30
CA ILE A 127 8.37 16.83 -30.77
C ILE A 127 8.46 18.17 -31.48
N GLY A 128 7.69 19.15 -31.03
CA GLY A 128 7.68 20.48 -31.64
C GLY A 128 7.03 20.54 -33.03
N GLY A 129 7.12 21.70 -33.66
CA GLY A 129 6.54 21.95 -34.98
C GLY A 129 5.20 22.70 -34.90
N ASP A 130 4.48 22.74 -36.03
CA ASP A 130 3.18 23.39 -36.09
C ASP A 130 2.12 22.62 -35.29
N ASP A 131 1.42 23.32 -34.39
CA ASP A 131 0.37 22.75 -33.58
C ASP A 131 -0.79 22.12 -34.39
N LYS A 132 -1.02 22.59 -35.61
CA LYS A 132 -2.01 22.03 -36.51
C LYS A 132 -1.72 20.59 -36.94
N ARG A 133 -0.49 20.11 -36.78
CA ARG A 133 -0.11 18.73 -37.09
C ARG A 133 -0.56 17.76 -36.02
N PHE A 134 -0.97 18.25 -34.84
CA PHE A 134 -1.32 17.44 -33.68
C PHE A 134 -2.81 17.41 -33.45
N SER A 135 -3.37 16.26 -33.18
CA SER A 135 -4.74 16.07 -32.72
C SER A 135 -4.75 15.17 -31.49
N ARG A 136 -5.67 15.46 -30.58
CA ARG A 136 -5.93 14.66 -29.39
C ARG A 136 -7.05 13.68 -29.66
N VAL A 137 -6.81 12.40 -29.39
CA VAL A 137 -7.80 11.33 -29.52
C VAL A 137 -8.00 10.69 -28.15
N VAL A 138 -9.24 10.68 -27.67
CA VAL A 138 -9.62 10.08 -26.41
C VAL A 138 -10.69 9.03 -26.60
N PHE A 139 -10.65 7.99 -25.79
CA PHE A 139 -11.64 6.91 -25.81
C PHE A 139 -11.72 6.27 -24.42
N ASN A 140 -12.86 5.73 -24.10
CA ASN A 140 -13.14 5.12 -22.79
C ASN A 140 -12.84 3.61 -22.76
N GLU A 141 -12.75 2.99 -23.93
CA GLU A 141 -12.45 1.56 -24.11
C GLU A 141 -11.65 1.34 -25.39
N ILE A 142 -10.87 0.28 -25.41
CA ILE A 142 -10.05 -0.06 -26.57
C ILE A 142 -10.73 -1.21 -27.35
N THR A 143 -11.81 -0.88 -28.01
CA THR A 143 -12.53 -1.74 -28.93
C THR A 143 -12.46 -1.19 -30.35
N LYS A 144 -12.69 -2.05 -31.35
CA LYS A 144 -12.68 -1.64 -32.75
C LYS A 144 -13.61 -0.45 -33.00
N ASN A 145 -14.83 -0.55 -32.50
CA ASN A 145 -15.83 0.51 -32.72
C ASN A 145 -15.45 1.82 -32.00
N ALA A 146 -15.06 1.74 -30.72
CA ALA A 146 -14.68 2.92 -29.94
C ALA A 146 -13.45 3.62 -30.55
N ILE A 147 -12.43 2.88 -30.96
CA ILE A 147 -11.23 3.43 -31.61
C ILE A 147 -11.57 4.08 -32.95
N GLN A 148 -12.33 3.40 -33.81
CA GLN A 148 -12.71 3.98 -35.10
C GLN A 148 -13.57 5.24 -34.97
N GLN A 149 -14.48 5.28 -34.02
CA GLN A 149 -15.27 6.49 -33.75
C GLN A 149 -14.42 7.63 -33.20
N ALA A 150 -13.50 7.33 -32.27
CA ALA A 150 -12.60 8.33 -31.69
C ALA A 150 -11.70 8.99 -32.76
N PHE A 151 -11.19 8.24 -33.71
CA PHE A 151 -10.36 8.77 -34.80
C PHE A 151 -11.14 9.52 -35.88
N LYS A 152 -12.45 9.35 -35.92
CA LYS A 152 -13.33 10.17 -36.80
C LYS A 152 -13.60 11.57 -36.25
N GLN A 153 -13.45 11.75 -34.94
CA GLN A 153 -13.72 12.99 -34.23
C GLN A 153 -12.53 13.40 -33.35
N PRO A 154 -11.34 13.61 -33.94
CA PRO A 154 -10.18 14.07 -33.17
C PRO A 154 -10.45 15.47 -32.61
N GLY A 155 -9.92 15.72 -31.41
CA GLY A 155 -10.03 17.01 -30.74
C GLY A 155 -8.68 17.69 -30.57
N GLU A 156 -8.67 18.70 -29.74
CA GLU A 156 -7.47 19.43 -29.33
C GLU A 156 -7.04 19.02 -27.88
N LEU A 157 -5.79 19.34 -27.55
CA LEU A 157 -5.31 19.20 -26.16
C LEU A 157 -6.13 20.09 -25.22
N ASN A 158 -6.56 19.51 -24.12
CA ASN A 158 -7.24 20.26 -23.07
C ASN A 158 -6.21 20.88 -22.12
N ILE A 159 -5.89 22.15 -22.36
CA ILE A 159 -4.86 22.88 -21.59
C ILE A 159 -5.30 23.07 -20.14
N ASP A 160 -6.56 23.16 -19.82
CA ASP A 160 -7.03 23.28 -18.44
C ASP A 160 -6.71 22.01 -17.63
N ARG A 161 -6.86 20.84 -18.23
CA ARG A 161 -6.46 19.57 -17.62
C ARG A 161 -4.94 19.46 -17.46
N VAL A 162 -4.17 19.93 -18.43
CA VAL A 162 -2.72 20.02 -18.33
C VAL A 162 -2.32 20.93 -17.17
N ASN A 163 -2.94 22.10 -17.06
CA ASN A 163 -2.67 23.05 -15.99
C ASN A 163 -3.05 22.51 -14.60
N ALA A 164 -4.14 21.77 -14.49
CA ALA A 164 -4.51 21.11 -13.26
C ALA A 164 -3.46 20.08 -12.83
N GLN A 165 -2.96 19.29 -13.75
CA GLN A 165 -1.89 18.32 -13.47
C GLN A 165 -0.58 19.01 -13.11
N GLN A 166 -0.21 20.08 -13.82
CA GLN A 166 0.97 20.88 -13.47
C GLN A 166 0.85 21.50 -12.08
N ALA A 167 -0.30 22.10 -11.75
CA ALA A 167 -0.54 22.68 -10.45
C ALA A 167 -0.38 21.64 -9.32
N ARG A 168 -0.95 20.46 -9.48
CA ARG A 168 -0.75 19.34 -8.55
C ARG A 168 0.72 18.99 -8.41
N ARG A 169 1.41 18.82 -9.54
CA ARG A 169 2.82 18.44 -9.55
C ARG A 169 3.69 19.48 -8.87
N PHE A 170 3.41 20.75 -9.08
CA PHE A 170 4.17 21.85 -8.48
C PHE A 170 3.95 21.97 -6.98
N MET A 171 2.70 21.85 -6.52
CA MET A 171 2.39 21.84 -5.09
C MET A 171 3.11 20.68 -4.38
N ASP A 172 3.03 19.48 -4.93
CA ASP A 172 3.67 18.30 -4.36
C ASP A 172 5.20 18.43 -4.35
N ARG A 173 5.76 19.02 -5.40
CA ARG A 173 7.19 19.30 -5.51
C ARG A 173 7.66 20.29 -4.44
N VAL A 174 6.96 21.40 -4.29
CA VAL A 174 7.27 22.44 -3.31
C VAL A 174 7.21 21.91 -1.89
N VAL A 175 6.15 21.22 -1.53
CA VAL A 175 6.00 20.62 -0.19
C VAL A 175 7.13 19.61 0.06
N GLY A 176 7.36 18.70 -0.85
CA GLY A 176 8.39 17.66 -0.68
C GLY A 176 9.80 18.22 -0.52
N TYR A 177 10.17 19.18 -1.37
CA TYR A 177 11.53 19.74 -1.40
C TYR A 177 11.80 20.80 -0.32
N MET A 178 10.77 21.47 0.18
CA MET A 178 10.92 22.50 1.22
C MET A 178 10.73 21.94 2.64
N VAL A 179 9.82 21.02 2.85
CA VAL A 179 9.56 20.46 4.19
C VAL A 179 10.51 19.32 4.55
N SER A 180 10.88 18.47 3.60
CA SER A 180 11.76 17.32 3.89
C SER A 180 13.12 17.73 4.46
N PRO A 181 13.83 18.75 3.93
CA PRO A 181 15.06 19.24 4.54
C PRO A 181 14.88 19.79 5.97
N LEU A 182 13.75 20.43 6.23
CA LEU A 182 13.40 20.90 7.57
C LEU A 182 13.26 19.71 8.56
N LEU A 183 12.60 18.66 8.16
CA LEU A 183 12.50 17.43 8.94
C LEU A 183 13.87 16.80 9.19
N TRP A 184 14.78 16.84 8.21
CA TRP A 184 16.14 16.33 8.37
C TRP A 184 16.95 17.12 9.39
N LYS A 185 16.79 18.43 9.38
CA LYS A 185 17.46 19.32 10.30
C LYS A 185 16.93 19.19 11.73
N LYS A 186 15.61 19.09 11.88
CA LYS A 186 14.94 19.15 13.19
C LYS A 186 14.73 17.79 13.83
N ILE A 187 14.50 16.73 13.05
CA ILE A 187 14.10 15.42 13.58
C ILE A 187 15.13 14.35 13.26
N ALA A 188 15.19 13.90 11.99
CA ALA A 188 16.11 12.86 11.55
C ALA A 188 16.28 12.86 10.03
N ARG A 189 17.46 12.45 9.55
CA ARG A 189 17.73 12.31 8.12
C ARG A 189 16.86 11.24 7.47
N GLY A 190 16.50 11.46 6.21
CA GLY A 190 15.75 10.50 5.38
C GLY A 190 14.24 10.57 5.55
N LEU A 191 13.73 11.45 6.40
CA LEU A 191 12.31 11.73 6.52
C LEU A 191 11.81 12.54 5.32
N SER A 192 10.56 12.43 5.01
CA SER A 192 9.91 13.17 3.93
C SER A 192 8.48 13.55 4.30
N ALA A 193 8.04 14.67 3.76
CA ALA A 193 6.65 15.08 3.81
C ALA A 193 6.07 15.15 2.41
N GLY A 194 4.79 14.93 2.30
CA GLY A 194 4.02 15.08 1.07
C GLY A 194 2.65 15.65 1.39
N ARG A 195 2.10 16.42 0.48
CA ARG A 195 0.84 17.14 0.68
C ARG A 195 -0.33 16.21 1.05
N VAL A 196 -0.48 15.10 0.34
CA VAL A 196 -1.56 14.14 0.57
C VAL A 196 -1.12 12.97 1.41
N GLN A 197 0.10 12.48 1.20
CA GLN A 197 0.65 11.33 1.92
C GLN A 197 0.77 11.57 3.43
N SER A 198 1.21 12.76 3.83
CA SER A 198 1.30 13.11 5.26
C SER A 198 -0.06 13.13 5.95
N VAL A 199 -1.10 13.57 5.25
CA VAL A 199 -2.48 13.54 5.74
C VAL A 199 -3.01 12.09 5.82
N ALA A 200 -2.67 11.23 4.88
CA ALA A 200 -3.01 9.81 4.95
C ALA A 200 -2.32 9.11 6.14
N VAL A 201 -1.06 9.44 6.41
CA VAL A 201 -0.35 8.96 7.62
C VAL A 201 -1.07 9.44 8.89
N ARG A 202 -1.52 10.69 8.91
CA ARG A 202 -2.30 11.24 10.04
C ARG A 202 -3.52 10.39 10.36
N LEU A 203 -4.27 9.93 9.36
CA LEU A 203 -5.41 9.03 9.57
C LEU A 203 -5.01 7.76 10.33
N VAL A 204 -3.92 7.14 9.91
CA VAL A 204 -3.41 5.93 10.56
C VAL A 204 -2.91 6.21 11.98
N VAL A 205 -2.22 7.32 12.19
CA VAL A 205 -1.72 7.77 13.52
C VAL A 205 -2.87 8.04 14.48
N GLU A 206 -3.90 8.76 14.04
CA GLU A 206 -5.10 9.03 14.87
C GLU A 206 -5.80 7.73 15.25
N ARG A 207 -5.94 6.79 14.32
CA ARG A 207 -6.52 5.48 14.60
C ARG A 207 -5.70 4.69 15.61
N GLU A 208 -4.39 4.71 15.51
CA GLU A 208 -3.48 4.07 16.48
C GLU A 208 -3.67 4.66 17.89
N ARG A 209 -3.77 5.98 17.98
CA ARG A 209 -4.01 6.68 19.27
C ARG A 209 -5.38 6.38 19.85
N ASP A 210 -6.42 6.34 19.01
CA ASP A 210 -7.76 5.96 19.44
C ASP A 210 -7.79 4.54 20.01
N ILE A 211 -7.10 3.61 19.37
CA ILE A 211 -6.99 2.23 19.83
C ILE A 211 -6.24 2.16 21.18
N LYS A 212 -5.11 2.83 21.30
CA LYS A 212 -4.31 2.84 22.53
C LYS A 212 -4.99 3.54 23.70
N ALA A 213 -5.80 4.55 23.42
CA ALA A 213 -6.58 5.26 24.43
C ALA A 213 -7.85 4.49 24.83
N PHE A 214 -8.34 3.59 24.00
CA PHE A 214 -9.57 2.85 24.24
C PHE A 214 -9.42 1.89 25.43
N VAL A 215 -10.39 1.92 26.33
CA VAL A 215 -10.49 1.03 27.48
C VAL A 215 -11.64 0.06 27.22
N PRO A 216 -11.37 -1.22 26.95
CA PRO A 216 -12.43 -2.21 26.77
C PRO A 216 -13.29 -2.35 28.05
N GLU A 217 -14.59 -2.28 27.88
CA GLU A 217 -15.56 -2.43 28.96
C GLU A 217 -16.25 -3.79 28.87
N GLU A 218 -16.35 -4.46 30.00
CA GLU A 218 -17.04 -5.73 30.13
C GLU A 218 -18.55 -5.54 29.97
N TYR A 219 -19.16 -6.41 29.19
CA TYR A 219 -20.61 -6.58 29.14
C TYR A 219 -20.94 -8.06 28.91
N TRP A 220 -22.17 -8.42 29.20
CA TRP A 220 -22.64 -9.80 29.05
C TRP A 220 -23.83 -9.86 28.12
N GLU A 221 -23.96 -10.97 27.44
CA GLU A 221 -25.12 -11.36 26.66
C GLU A 221 -25.71 -12.65 27.22
N LEU A 222 -27.01 -12.77 27.14
CA LEU A 222 -27.71 -13.96 27.57
C LEU A 222 -28.59 -14.46 26.43
N HIS A 223 -28.31 -15.67 26.00
CA HIS A 223 -29.07 -16.39 25.00
C HIS A 223 -29.78 -17.57 25.63
N ALA A 224 -30.90 -17.98 25.04
CA ALA A 224 -31.65 -19.16 25.41
C ALA A 224 -31.87 -20.05 24.20
N ASP A 225 -31.56 -21.32 24.35
CA ASP A 225 -31.99 -22.34 23.40
C ASP A 225 -33.38 -22.83 23.81
N LEU A 226 -34.35 -22.59 22.93
CA LEU A 226 -35.75 -22.93 23.12
C LEU A 226 -36.16 -23.99 22.13
N LEU A 227 -37.12 -24.85 22.51
CA LEU A 227 -37.69 -25.87 21.65
C LEU A 227 -39.17 -25.59 21.44
N ALA A 228 -39.58 -25.44 20.18
CA ALA A 228 -40.97 -25.39 19.78
C ALA A 228 -41.59 -26.77 19.68
N LYS A 229 -42.90 -26.88 19.81
CA LYS A 229 -43.62 -28.14 19.54
C LYS A 229 -43.25 -28.67 18.16
N GLY A 230 -42.78 -29.91 18.09
CA GLY A 230 -42.31 -30.53 16.87
C GLY A 230 -40.80 -30.57 16.72
N GLU A 231 -40.02 -30.37 17.80
CA GLU A 231 -38.57 -30.55 17.88
C GLU A 231 -37.73 -29.53 17.09
N THR A 232 -38.27 -28.33 16.81
CA THR A 232 -37.52 -27.28 16.14
C THR A 232 -36.81 -26.41 17.17
N ALA A 233 -35.47 -26.44 17.14
CA ALA A 233 -34.62 -25.62 18.03
C ALA A 233 -34.59 -24.17 17.57
N LEU A 234 -34.59 -23.22 18.55
CA LEU A 234 -34.56 -21.79 18.32
C LEU A 234 -33.66 -21.12 19.36
N GLN A 235 -32.62 -20.43 18.92
CA GLN A 235 -31.81 -19.62 19.80
C GLN A 235 -32.31 -18.19 19.81
N MET A 236 -32.55 -17.65 21.01
CA MET A 236 -33.03 -16.28 21.21
C MET A 236 -32.15 -15.52 22.18
N GLU A 237 -32.04 -14.22 21.97
CA GLU A 237 -31.31 -13.32 22.87
C GLU A 237 -32.28 -12.66 23.85
N VAL A 238 -31.87 -12.57 25.12
CA VAL A 238 -32.60 -11.80 26.15
C VAL A 238 -32.31 -10.33 25.96
N THR A 239 -33.29 -9.57 25.48
CA THR A 239 -33.12 -8.17 25.07
C THR A 239 -33.68 -7.17 26.05
N HIS A 240 -34.70 -7.52 26.83
CA HIS A 240 -35.40 -6.65 27.79
C HIS A 240 -35.64 -7.32 29.12
N ALA A 241 -35.62 -6.54 30.18
CA ALA A 241 -36.02 -6.89 31.52
C ALA A 241 -36.88 -5.76 32.10
N HIS A 242 -38.07 -6.06 32.64
CA HIS A 242 -39.00 -5.06 33.15
C HIS A 242 -39.29 -3.94 32.13
N ASP A 243 -39.50 -4.27 30.87
CA ASP A 243 -39.75 -3.38 29.72
C ASP A 243 -38.60 -2.39 29.40
N LYS A 244 -37.43 -2.59 30.00
CA LYS A 244 -36.22 -1.82 29.72
C LYS A 244 -35.17 -2.67 29.03
N PRO A 245 -34.29 -2.09 28.23
CA PRO A 245 -33.19 -2.85 27.65
C PRO A 245 -32.38 -3.58 28.71
N PHE A 246 -32.15 -4.88 28.50
CA PHE A 246 -31.33 -5.72 29.36
C PHE A 246 -29.88 -5.67 28.93
N LYS A 247 -29.07 -4.94 29.73
CA LYS A 247 -27.63 -4.73 29.43
C LYS A 247 -26.79 -5.10 30.67
N PRO A 248 -26.59 -6.38 30.95
CA PRO A 248 -25.79 -6.80 32.09
C PRO A 248 -24.31 -6.48 31.86
N VAL A 249 -23.64 -6.00 32.90
CA VAL A 249 -22.23 -5.56 32.82
C VAL A 249 -21.27 -6.51 33.55
N ASN A 250 -21.79 -7.46 34.27
CA ASN A 250 -21.00 -8.42 35.04
C ASN A 250 -21.70 -9.78 35.15
N ARG A 251 -20.96 -10.76 35.65
CA ARG A 251 -21.44 -12.11 35.87
C ARG A 251 -22.62 -12.18 36.86
N GLU A 252 -22.57 -11.40 37.93
CA GLU A 252 -23.58 -11.42 38.99
C GLU A 252 -24.96 -11.01 38.45
N GLN A 253 -25.03 -9.93 37.66
CA GLN A 253 -26.28 -9.48 37.05
C GLN A 253 -26.82 -10.51 36.05
N THR A 254 -25.93 -11.13 35.28
CA THR A 254 -26.31 -12.15 34.29
C THR A 254 -26.81 -13.42 34.95
N HIS A 255 -26.10 -13.90 35.96
CA HIS A 255 -26.51 -15.11 36.67
C HIS A 255 -27.77 -14.91 37.54
N ALA A 256 -28.01 -13.72 38.04
CA ALA A 256 -29.28 -13.38 38.67
C ALA A 256 -30.47 -13.54 37.69
N ALA A 257 -30.30 -13.05 36.46
CA ALA A 257 -31.26 -13.24 35.38
C ALA A 257 -31.43 -14.73 35.01
N VAL A 258 -30.33 -15.49 34.92
CA VAL A 258 -30.33 -16.93 34.63
C VAL A 258 -31.20 -17.67 35.65
N LYS A 259 -31.04 -17.42 36.95
CA LYS A 259 -31.86 -18.06 38.01
C LYS A 259 -33.35 -17.82 37.85
N LEU A 260 -33.74 -16.64 37.44
CA LEU A 260 -35.15 -16.28 37.23
C LEU A 260 -35.65 -16.93 35.92
N LEU A 261 -34.87 -16.93 34.89
CA LEU A 261 -35.21 -17.47 33.56
C LEU A 261 -35.27 -19.02 33.55
N GLU A 262 -34.50 -19.71 34.38
CA GLU A 262 -34.62 -21.16 34.54
C GLU A 262 -35.98 -21.63 35.00
N LYS A 263 -36.69 -20.80 35.80
CA LYS A 263 -38.01 -21.09 36.35
C LYS A 263 -39.16 -20.42 35.58
N ALA A 264 -38.84 -19.61 34.60
CA ALA A 264 -39.83 -18.83 33.87
C ALA A 264 -40.56 -19.68 32.83
N ARG A 265 -41.77 -19.27 32.50
CA ARG A 265 -42.58 -19.81 31.41
C ARG A 265 -42.34 -18.98 30.17
N TYR A 266 -41.96 -19.63 29.07
CA TYR A 266 -41.65 -18.98 27.81
C TYR A 266 -42.87 -19.03 26.90
N THR A 267 -43.43 -17.85 26.62
CA THR A 267 -44.63 -17.70 25.79
C THR A 267 -44.34 -16.77 24.62
N VAL A 268 -44.74 -17.15 23.43
CA VAL A 268 -44.61 -16.31 22.23
C VAL A 268 -45.51 -15.08 22.40
N LEU A 269 -44.86 -13.92 22.48
CA LEU A 269 -45.53 -12.64 22.66
C LEU A 269 -45.97 -12.01 21.36
N ASP A 270 -45.08 -12.02 20.37
CA ASP A 270 -45.30 -11.40 19.08
C ASP A 270 -44.49 -12.06 17.98
N ARG A 271 -45.01 -11.99 16.77
CA ARG A 271 -44.35 -12.42 15.55
C ARG A 271 -44.63 -11.39 14.45
N GLU A 272 -43.61 -10.76 13.94
CA GLU A 272 -43.70 -9.85 12.83
C GLU A 272 -43.02 -10.47 11.58
N ASP A 273 -43.80 -10.74 10.56
CA ASP A 273 -43.34 -11.17 9.25
C ASP A 273 -43.52 -10.04 8.24
N LYS A 274 -42.46 -9.67 7.55
CA LYS A 274 -42.53 -8.67 6.49
C LYS A 274 -41.60 -8.93 5.34
N PRO A 275 -42.05 -8.63 4.11
CA PRO A 275 -41.15 -8.71 2.96
C PRO A 275 -40.09 -7.59 3.06
N THR A 276 -38.86 -7.96 2.77
CA THR A 276 -37.74 -7.03 2.63
C THR A 276 -37.01 -7.27 1.31
N SER A 277 -36.31 -6.29 0.85
CA SER A 277 -35.54 -6.40 -0.39
C SER A 277 -34.15 -5.83 -0.25
N SER A 278 -33.21 -6.37 -1.02
CA SER A 278 -31.85 -5.88 -1.13
C SER A 278 -31.59 -5.46 -2.57
N LYS A 279 -31.25 -4.20 -2.78
CA LYS A 279 -30.94 -3.67 -4.10
C LYS A 279 -29.50 -3.93 -4.48
N PRO A 280 -29.18 -4.10 -5.77
CA PRO A 280 -27.82 -4.23 -6.22
C PRO A 280 -27.04 -2.91 -6.05
N GLY A 281 -25.72 -3.02 -5.83
CA GLY A 281 -24.82 -1.88 -5.77
C GLY A 281 -24.52 -1.30 -7.17
N ALA A 282 -23.95 -0.10 -7.15
CA ALA A 282 -23.51 0.58 -8.37
C ALA A 282 -22.40 -0.18 -9.11
N PRO A 283 -22.26 0.04 -10.43
CA PRO A 283 -21.08 -0.43 -11.13
C PRO A 283 -19.82 0.21 -10.53
N PHE A 284 -18.68 -0.46 -10.68
CA PHE A 284 -17.45 -0.01 -10.04
C PHE A 284 -16.97 1.36 -10.53
N ILE A 285 -16.50 2.13 -9.57
CA ILE A 285 -15.56 3.22 -9.76
C ILE A 285 -14.19 2.76 -9.22
N THR A 286 -13.14 3.54 -9.39
CA THR A 286 -11.78 3.14 -8.97
C THR A 286 -11.73 2.73 -7.50
N SER A 287 -12.28 3.54 -6.59
CA SER A 287 -12.25 3.25 -5.16
C SER A 287 -13.04 2.01 -4.79
N THR A 288 -14.23 1.83 -5.32
CA THR A 288 -15.07 0.66 -5.02
C THR A 288 -14.51 -0.63 -5.60
N LEU A 289 -13.86 -0.57 -6.78
CA LEU A 289 -13.12 -1.69 -7.33
C LEU A 289 -11.96 -2.11 -6.42
N GLN A 290 -11.18 -1.15 -5.95
CA GLN A 290 -10.08 -1.40 -5.03
C GLN A 290 -10.56 -2.06 -3.73
N GLN A 291 -11.65 -1.57 -3.18
CA GLN A 291 -12.28 -2.13 -1.96
C GLN A 291 -12.78 -3.56 -2.19
N ALA A 292 -13.51 -3.79 -3.27
CA ALA A 292 -14.06 -5.11 -3.59
C ALA A 292 -12.96 -6.13 -3.92
N ALA A 293 -11.93 -5.75 -4.66
CA ALA A 293 -10.79 -6.60 -4.96
C ALA A 293 -10.01 -6.98 -3.70
N SER A 294 -9.84 -6.04 -2.78
CA SER A 294 -9.23 -6.31 -1.48
C SER A 294 -10.05 -7.32 -0.66
N THR A 295 -11.35 -7.12 -0.57
CA THR A 295 -12.24 -7.94 0.24
C THR A 295 -12.49 -9.32 -0.36
N ARG A 296 -12.72 -9.39 -1.68
CA ARG A 296 -13.13 -10.63 -2.37
C ARG A 296 -11.98 -11.45 -2.95
N LEU A 297 -10.90 -10.79 -3.38
CA LEU A 297 -9.76 -11.42 -4.05
C LEU A 297 -8.47 -11.36 -3.24
N SER A 298 -8.48 -10.67 -2.11
CA SER A 298 -7.27 -10.39 -1.31
C SER A 298 -6.17 -9.67 -2.09
N PHE A 299 -6.55 -8.84 -3.06
CA PHE A 299 -5.62 -8.03 -3.82
C PHE A 299 -5.32 -6.72 -3.10
N GLY A 300 -4.05 -6.35 -3.01
CA GLY A 300 -3.66 -5.00 -2.64
C GLY A 300 -4.07 -3.99 -3.70
N VAL A 301 -4.17 -2.73 -3.31
CA VAL A 301 -4.60 -1.63 -4.19
C VAL A 301 -3.70 -1.50 -5.42
N LYS A 302 -2.39 -1.56 -5.23
CA LYS A 302 -1.41 -1.53 -6.32
C LYS A 302 -1.59 -2.68 -7.32
N LYS A 303 -1.78 -3.90 -6.81
CA LYS A 303 -2.03 -5.08 -7.65
C LYS A 303 -3.33 -4.96 -8.43
N THR A 304 -4.38 -4.49 -7.78
CA THR A 304 -5.68 -4.26 -8.42
C THR A 304 -5.55 -3.31 -9.60
N MET A 305 -4.86 -2.18 -9.42
CA MET A 305 -4.68 -1.21 -10.49
C MET A 305 -3.78 -1.72 -11.61
N MET A 306 -2.77 -2.50 -11.29
CA MET A 306 -1.91 -3.13 -12.30
C MET A 306 -2.68 -4.13 -13.17
N MET A 307 -3.54 -4.95 -12.57
CA MET A 307 -4.38 -5.90 -13.31
C MET A 307 -5.44 -5.16 -14.14
N ALA A 308 -6.06 -4.14 -13.57
CA ALA A 308 -7.03 -3.30 -14.29
C ALA A 308 -6.40 -2.60 -15.51
N GLN A 309 -5.19 -2.08 -15.36
CA GLN A 309 -4.42 -1.47 -16.46
C GLN A 309 -4.21 -2.48 -17.60
N ARG A 310 -3.80 -3.69 -17.28
CA ARG A 310 -3.60 -4.75 -18.28
C ARG A 310 -4.89 -5.13 -19.00
N LEU A 311 -5.99 -5.25 -18.26
CA LEU A 311 -7.31 -5.54 -18.84
C LEU A 311 -7.78 -4.41 -19.77
N TYR A 312 -7.60 -3.17 -19.36
CA TYR A 312 -7.95 -2.00 -20.16
C TYR A 312 -7.12 -1.94 -21.44
N GLU A 313 -5.80 -2.06 -21.35
CA GLU A 313 -4.89 -2.01 -22.50
C GLU A 313 -5.11 -3.16 -23.49
N ALA A 314 -5.57 -4.31 -23.02
CA ALA A 314 -5.97 -5.44 -23.87
C ALA A 314 -7.37 -5.28 -24.49
N GLY A 315 -8.13 -4.27 -24.11
CA GLY A 315 -9.47 -3.99 -24.65
C GLY A 315 -10.61 -4.72 -23.95
N HIS A 316 -10.39 -5.29 -22.76
CA HIS A 316 -11.39 -6.10 -22.06
C HIS A 316 -12.31 -5.32 -21.14
N ILE A 317 -11.86 -4.19 -20.61
CA ILE A 317 -12.64 -3.32 -19.73
C ILE A 317 -12.56 -1.86 -20.17
N THR A 318 -13.49 -1.04 -19.68
CA THR A 318 -13.44 0.42 -19.78
C THR A 318 -12.33 0.98 -18.90
N TYR A 319 -12.03 2.25 -19.07
CA TYR A 319 -10.95 2.92 -18.35
C TYR A 319 -11.14 2.81 -16.83
N MET A 320 -10.08 2.39 -16.12
CA MET A 320 -10.14 2.01 -14.72
C MET A 320 -9.99 3.17 -13.73
N ARG A 321 -9.60 4.36 -14.18
CA ARG A 321 -9.50 5.55 -13.32
C ARG A 321 -10.72 6.42 -13.56
N THR A 322 -11.76 6.20 -12.79
CA THR A 322 -13.03 6.89 -12.88
C THR A 322 -13.70 7.05 -11.53
N ASP A 323 -14.42 8.12 -11.36
CA ASP A 323 -15.32 8.39 -10.23
C ASP A 323 -16.79 8.41 -10.65
N SER A 324 -17.08 8.06 -11.90
CA SER A 324 -18.44 8.03 -12.46
C SER A 324 -19.03 6.62 -12.37
N THR A 325 -20.27 6.54 -11.89
CA THR A 325 -21.10 5.32 -11.91
C THR A 325 -22.02 5.25 -13.15
N ASN A 326 -21.90 6.19 -14.07
CA ASN A 326 -22.71 6.24 -15.28
C ASN A 326 -22.38 5.09 -16.23
N LEU A 327 -23.40 4.66 -16.96
CA LEU A 327 -23.27 3.69 -18.04
C LEU A 327 -23.82 4.33 -19.33
N SER A 328 -23.11 4.12 -20.43
CA SER A 328 -23.60 4.54 -21.75
C SER A 328 -24.88 3.80 -22.12
N GLN A 329 -25.67 4.36 -23.03
CA GLN A 329 -26.89 3.70 -23.53
C GLN A 329 -26.56 2.37 -24.19
N ASP A 330 -25.47 2.28 -24.93
CA ASP A 330 -25.02 1.03 -25.54
C ASP A 330 -24.66 -0.03 -24.48
N ALA A 331 -23.97 0.36 -23.41
CA ALA A 331 -23.66 -0.52 -22.28
C ALA A 331 -24.93 -1.02 -21.59
N LEU A 332 -25.90 -0.14 -21.35
CA LEU A 332 -27.19 -0.52 -20.76
C LEU A 332 -27.95 -1.49 -21.65
N ASN A 333 -28.03 -1.24 -22.95
CA ASN A 333 -28.72 -2.12 -23.91
C ASN A 333 -28.02 -3.51 -23.94
N MET A 334 -26.70 -3.53 -23.95
CA MET A 334 -25.91 -4.75 -23.98
C MET A 334 -26.16 -5.62 -22.73
N VAL A 335 -26.05 -5.04 -21.54
CA VAL A 335 -26.19 -5.79 -20.30
C VAL A 335 -27.65 -6.22 -20.05
N ARG A 336 -28.60 -5.38 -20.37
CA ARG A 336 -30.02 -5.72 -20.25
C ARG A 336 -30.42 -6.85 -21.18
N GLY A 337 -29.92 -6.82 -22.42
CA GLY A 337 -30.08 -7.94 -23.37
C GLY A 337 -29.47 -9.23 -22.83
N TYR A 338 -28.28 -9.17 -22.31
CA TYR A 338 -27.61 -10.33 -21.69
C TYR A 338 -28.43 -10.92 -20.52
N ILE A 339 -28.94 -10.06 -19.63
CA ILE A 339 -29.75 -10.51 -18.48
C ILE A 339 -31.02 -11.20 -18.96
N GLY A 340 -31.74 -10.61 -19.92
CA GLY A 340 -32.96 -11.18 -20.48
C GLY A 340 -32.72 -12.56 -21.13
N ASP A 341 -31.66 -12.68 -21.93
CA ASP A 341 -31.32 -13.89 -22.68
C ASP A 341 -30.80 -15.03 -21.77
N ASN A 342 -30.05 -14.71 -20.72
CA ASN A 342 -29.37 -15.71 -19.90
C ASN A 342 -30.06 -16.01 -18.56
N PHE A 343 -30.86 -15.07 -18.02
CA PHE A 343 -31.50 -15.23 -16.71
C PHE A 343 -33.01 -15.13 -16.78
N GLY A 344 -33.57 -14.51 -17.80
CA GLY A 344 -35.00 -14.35 -17.98
C GLY A 344 -35.59 -13.07 -17.38
N ASP A 345 -36.88 -12.86 -17.65
CA ASP A 345 -37.56 -11.59 -17.37
C ASP A 345 -37.69 -11.23 -15.90
N LYS A 346 -37.69 -12.23 -15.03
CA LYS A 346 -37.77 -12.02 -13.56
C LYS A 346 -36.53 -11.30 -13.00
N TYR A 347 -35.40 -11.46 -13.67
CA TYR A 347 -34.12 -10.88 -13.28
C TYR A 347 -33.89 -9.49 -13.92
N LEU A 348 -34.70 -9.12 -14.88
CA LEU A 348 -34.57 -7.86 -15.64
C LEU A 348 -35.58 -6.83 -15.14
N PRO A 349 -35.14 -5.71 -14.55
CA PRO A 349 -36.04 -4.62 -14.18
C PRO A 349 -36.74 -4.03 -15.39
N LYS A 350 -37.94 -3.50 -15.21
CA LYS A 350 -38.71 -2.84 -16.30
C LYS A 350 -37.97 -1.62 -16.89
N ALA A 351 -37.27 -0.89 -16.04
CA ALA A 351 -36.42 0.24 -16.43
C ALA A 351 -35.00 0.03 -15.93
N PRO A 352 -33.97 0.59 -16.59
CA PRO A 352 -32.59 0.52 -16.10
C PRO A 352 -32.45 1.04 -14.67
N ASN A 353 -31.67 0.34 -13.84
CA ASN A 353 -31.28 0.85 -12.53
C ASN A 353 -30.35 2.07 -12.73
N GLN A 354 -30.62 3.14 -12.02
CA GLN A 354 -29.82 4.36 -12.07
C GLN A 354 -29.07 4.56 -10.77
N TYR A 355 -27.85 5.04 -10.89
CA TYR A 355 -26.97 5.33 -9.76
C TYR A 355 -26.46 6.77 -9.86
N SER A 356 -26.44 7.48 -8.74
CA SER A 356 -25.94 8.86 -8.69
C SER A 356 -24.41 8.88 -8.71
N SER A 357 -23.86 9.70 -9.61
CA SER A 357 -22.47 10.13 -9.56
C SER A 357 -22.38 11.44 -8.78
N LYS A 358 -21.22 11.78 -8.25
CA LYS A 358 -20.95 13.12 -7.71
C LYS A 358 -21.14 14.14 -8.84
N GLU A 359 -21.72 15.31 -8.54
CA GLU A 359 -22.00 16.37 -9.53
C GLU A 359 -20.76 16.81 -10.31
N ASN A 360 -19.57 16.63 -9.76
CA ASN A 360 -18.29 17.00 -10.36
C ASN A 360 -17.42 15.79 -10.74
N SER A 361 -18.02 14.68 -11.13
CA SER A 361 -17.22 13.53 -11.58
C SER A 361 -16.49 13.87 -12.89
N GLN A 362 -15.18 13.71 -12.94
CA GLN A 362 -14.35 14.44 -13.90
C GLN A 362 -13.44 13.61 -14.79
N GLU A 363 -13.08 12.39 -14.40
CA GLU A 363 -11.99 11.71 -15.09
C GLU A 363 -12.48 10.79 -16.21
N ALA A 364 -13.63 10.17 -16.05
CA ALA A 364 -14.26 9.38 -17.12
C ALA A 364 -15.78 9.48 -17.05
N HIS A 365 -16.41 9.40 -18.19
CA HIS A 365 -17.87 9.53 -18.32
C HIS A 365 -18.62 8.24 -18.01
N GLU A 366 -17.93 7.12 -17.85
CA GLU A 366 -18.48 5.80 -17.52
C GLU A 366 -17.81 5.14 -16.33
N ALA A 367 -18.56 4.21 -15.73
CA ALA A 367 -18.05 3.28 -14.73
C ALA A 367 -17.10 2.24 -15.34
N ILE A 368 -16.41 1.50 -14.47
CA ILE A 368 -15.57 0.36 -14.87
C ILE A 368 -16.48 -0.83 -15.18
N ARG A 369 -16.43 -1.31 -16.40
CA ARG A 369 -17.23 -2.43 -16.89
C ARG A 369 -16.51 -3.24 -17.95
N PRO A 370 -16.92 -4.48 -18.23
CA PRO A 370 -16.45 -5.21 -19.39
C PRO A 370 -16.77 -4.44 -20.68
N SER A 371 -15.88 -4.47 -21.66
CA SER A 371 -16.13 -3.91 -22.98
C SER A 371 -17.23 -4.71 -23.71
N ASP A 372 -17.27 -6.04 -23.51
CA ASP A 372 -18.28 -6.94 -24.03
C ASP A 372 -18.73 -7.93 -22.94
N VAL A 373 -19.99 -7.83 -22.52
CA VAL A 373 -20.57 -8.67 -21.47
C VAL A 373 -20.66 -10.15 -21.89
N ASN A 374 -20.66 -10.45 -23.20
CA ASN A 374 -20.68 -11.82 -23.70
C ASN A 374 -19.35 -12.55 -23.57
N VAL A 375 -18.27 -11.83 -23.28
CA VAL A 375 -16.97 -12.42 -23.02
C VAL A 375 -16.86 -12.76 -21.53
N LEU A 376 -16.71 -14.03 -21.22
CA LEU A 376 -16.52 -14.52 -19.86
C LEU A 376 -15.04 -14.58 -19.47
N ALA A 377 -14.75 -14.57 -18.18
CA ALA A 377 -13.38 -14.55 -17.67
C ALA A 377 -12.51 -15.72 -18.19
N GLU A 378 -13.11 -16.91 -18.34
CA GLU A 378 -12.45 -18.12 -18.85
C GLU A 378 -11.98 -18.01 -20.30
N GLN A 379 -12.57 -17.09 -21.05
CA GLN A 379 -12.25 -16.84 -22.46
C GLN A 379 -11.04 -15.91 -22.63
N LEU A 380 -10.59 -15.26 -21.56
CA LEU A 380 -9.41 -14.36 -21.56
C LEU A 380 -8.10 -15.14 -21.45
N LYS A 381 -7.83 -16.03 -22.40
CA LYS A 381 -6.65 -16.91 -22.38
C LYS A 381 -5.32 -16.19 -22.58
N ASP A 382 -5.36 -14.99 -23.10
CA ASP A 382 -4.22 -14.09 -23.25
C ASP A 382 -3.82 -13.35 -21.97
N MET A 383 -4.68 -13.45 -20.91
CA MET A 383 -4.49 -12.76 -19.65
C MET A 383 -4.05 -13.72 -18.54
N GLU A 384 -3.27 -13.22 -17.60
CA GLU A 384 -2.86 -13.95 -16.40
C GLU A 384 -4.05 -14.23 -15.46
N ALA A 385 -3.92 -15.25 -14.62
CA ALA A 385 -4.99 -15.71 -13.74
C ALA A 385 -5.56 -14.61 -12.82
N ASP A 386 -4.70 -13.74 -12.29
CA ASP A 386 -5.14 -12.65 -11.42
C ASP A 386 -5.93 -11.58 -12.19
N ALA A 387 -5.57 -11.30 -13.45
CA ALA A 387 -6.34 -10.43 -14.32
C ALA A 387 -7.72 -11.03 -14.65
N GLN A 388 -7.79 -12.34 -14.91
CA GLN A 388 -9.05 -13.03 -15.13
C GLN A 388 -9.97 -12.96 -13.90
N LYS A 389 -9.43 -13.12 -12.69
CA LYS A 389 -10.19 -12.98 -11.44
C LYS A 389 -10.74 -11.56 -11.27
N LEU A 390 -9.95 -10.54 -11.57
CA LEU A 390 -10.39 -9.15 -11.49
C LEU A 390 -11.46 -8.86 -12.54
N TYR A 391 -11.28 -9.35 -13.76
CA TYR A 391 -12.29 -9.24 -14.82
C TYR A 391 -13.62 -9.88 -14.41
N GLN A 392 -13.58 -11.07 -13.81
CA GLN A 392 -14.78 -11.75 -13.31
C GLN A 392 -15.51 -10.92 -12.25
N LEU A 393 -14.77 -10.29 -11.36
CA LEU A 393 -15.34 -9.39 -10.34
C LEU A 393 -16.02 -8.18 -10.99
N ILE A 394 -15.39 -7.55 -11.95
CA ILE A 394 -15.93 -6.41 -12.70
C ILE A 394 -17.16 -6.83 -13.49
N TRP A 395 -17.09 -7.98 -14.15
CA TRP A 395 -18.19 -8.53 -14.92
C TRP A 395 -19.42 -8.81 -14.05
N ARG A 396 -19.23 -9.47 -12.92
CA ARG A 396 -20.30 -9.76 -11.95
C ARG A 396 -20.99 -8.51 -11.44
N GLN A 397 -20.20 -7.52 -11.06
CA GLN A 397 -20.73 -6.25 -10.55
C GLN A 397 -21.53 -5.51 -11.63
N PHE A 398 -21.04 -5.49 -12.85
CA PHE A 398 -21.71 -4.87 -13.99
C PHE A 398 -23.06 -5.52 -14.31
N VAL A 399 -23.10 -6.82 -14.39
CA VAL A 399 -24.35 -7.57 -14.62
C VAL A 399 -25.30 -7.40 -13.44
N ALA A 400 -24.81 -7.60 -12.22
CA ALA A 400 -25.61 -7.47 -11.01
C ALA A 400 -26.24 -6.08 -10.85
N CYS A 401 -25.53 -5.00 -11.22
CA CYS A 401 -26.01 -3.65 -11.04
C CYS A 401 -27.28 -3.34 -11.84
N GLN A 402 -27.59 -4.09 -12.89
CA GLN A 402 -28.77 -3.94 -13.74
C GLN A 402 -29.81 -5.07 -13.55
N MET A 403 -29.68 -5.86 -12.48
CA MET A 403 -30.63 -6.91 -12.14
C MET A 403 -31.66 -6.44 -11.10
N THR A 404 -32.71 -7.23 -10.96
CA THR A 404 -33.77 -6.99 -9.96
C THR A 404 -33.28 -7.22 -8.55
N PRO A 405 -33.88 -6.56 -7.52
CA PRO A 405 -33.54 -6.78 -6.13
C PRO A 405 -33.73 -8.24 -5.68
N ALA A 406 -32.93 -8.66 -4.72
CA ALA A 406 -33.17 -9.88 -3.98
C ALA A 406 -34.36 -9.68 -3.03
N GLN A 407 -35.24 -10.67 -2.92
CA GLN A 407 -36.43 -10.64 -2.09
C GLN A 407 -36.29 -11.62 -0.92
N TYR A 408 -36.63 -11.14 0.27
CA TYR A 408 -36.58 -11.91 1.50
C TYR A 408 -37.90 -11.82 2.27
N ASP A 409 -38.20 -12.86 3.01
CA ASP A 409 -39.15 -12.80 4.11
C ASP A 409 -38.36 -12.64 5.43
N SER A 410 -38.50 -11.50 6.07
CA SER A 410 -37.86 -11.22 7.36
C SER A 410 -38.84 -11.47 8.49
N THR A 411 -38.41 -12.21 9.50
CA THR A 411 -39.21 -12.53 10.66
C THR A 411 -38.53 -12.02 11.93
N THR A 412 -39.27 -11.34 12.79
CA THR A 412 -38.89 -11.01 14.16
C THR A 412 -39.84 -11.70 15.13
N LEU A 413 -39.28 -12.57 15.96
CA LEU A 413 -40.03 -13.28 16.99
C LEU A 413 -39.68 -12.71 18.34
N THR A 414 -40.73 -12.43 19.15
CA THR A 414 -40.59 -11.92 20.53
C THR A 414 -41.23 -12.93 21.47
N VAL A 415 -40.50 -13.34 22.50
CA VAL A 415 -40.94 -14.29 23.53
C VAL A 415 -40.88 -13.61 24.88
N LYS A 416 -41.88 -13.82 25.70
CA LYS A 416 -41.95 -13.36 27.08
C LYS A 416 -41.61 -14.51 28.02
N ALA A 417 -40.71 -14.24 28.97
CA ALA A 417 -40.31 -15.16 30.03
C ALA A 417 -40.28 -14.42 31.37
N GLY A 418 -41.39 -14.47 32.13
CA GLY A 418 -41.54 -13.66 33.32
C GLY A 418 -41.50 -12.15 32.98
N ASP A 419 -40.57 -11.42 33.62
CA ASP A 419 -40.34 -10.00 33.35
C ASP A 419 -39.36 -9.75 32.19
N TYR A 420 -38.90 -10.80 31.54
CA TYR A 420 -37.92 -10.72 30.46
C TYR A 420 -38.59 -10.89 29.10
N GLN A 421 -38.00 -10.26 28.10
CA GLN A 421 -38.31 -10.48 26.70
C GLN A 421 -37.08 -10.98 25.96
N LEU A 422 -37.28 -11.99 25.09
CA LEU A 422 -36.29 -12.56 24.20
C LEU A 422 -36.67 -12.25 22.76
N ARG A 423 -35.71 -12.01 21.92
CA ARG A 423 -35.92 -11.79 20.47
C ARG A 423 -35.05 -12.68 19.63
N ALA A 424 -35.59 -13.09 18.51
CA ALA A 424 -34.86 -13.70 17.42
C ALA A 424 -35.25 -13.06 16.11
N LYS A 425 -34.27 -12.89 15.23
CA LYS A 425 -34.46 -12.41 13.87
C LYS A 425 -33.98 -13.45 12.89
N GLY A 426 -34.69 -13.58 11.81
CA GLY A 426 -34.34 -14.47 10.72
C GLY A 426 -34.85 -13.91 9.40
N ARG A 427 -34.27 -14.36 8.30
CA ARG A 427 -34.79 -14.09 6.97
C ARG A 427 -34.63 -15.29 6.07
N THR A 428 -35.56 -15.46 5.20
CA THR A 428 -35.57 -16.51 4.17
C THR A 428 -35.51 -15.88 2.81
N LEU A 429 -34.61 -16.34 1.97
CA LEU A 429 -34.52 -15.90 0.60
C LEU A 429 -35.74 -16.43 -0.20
N ARG A 430 -36.50 -15.50 -0.78
CA ARG A 430 -37.61 -15.81 -1.70
C ARG A 430 -37.19 -15.84 -3.15
N PHE A 431 -36.43 -14.81 -3.54
CA PHE A 431 -35.93 -14.61 -4.88
C PHE A 431 -34.54 -14.02 -4.82
N ASP A 432 -33.59 -14.64 -5.48
CA ASP A 432 -32.17 -14.27 -5.39
C ASP A 432 -31.84 -12.96 -6.11
N GLY A 433 -32.54 -12.60 -7.18
CA GLY A 433 -32.29 -11.38 -7.92
C GLY A 433 -30.82 -11.25 -8.31
N TRP A 434 -30.25 -10.10 -8.06
CA TRP A 434 -28.84 -9.80 -8.37
C TRP A 434 -27.84 -10.68 -7.61
N THR A 435 -28.22 -11.24 -6.48
CA THR A 435 -27.33 -12.12 -5.69
C THR A 435 -27.02 -13.44 -6.40
N LYS A 436 -27.76 -13.79 -7.43
CA LYS A 436 -27.45 -14.94 -8.29
C LYS A 436 -26.10 -14.79 -8.96
N VAL A 437 -25.76 -13.57 -9.39
CA VAL A 437 -24.51 -13.24 -10.06
C VAL A 437 -23.44 -12.81 -9.07
N MET A 438 -23.83 -12.10 -8.01
CA MET A 438 -22.94 -11.56 -7.00
C MET A 438 -23.34 -12.05 -5.60
N PRO A 439 -23.07 -13.31 -5.26
CA PRO A 439 -23.44 -13.87 -3.98
C PRO A 439 -22.62 -13.25 -2.84
N ALA A 440 -23.21 -13.21 -1.64
CA ALA A 440 -22.50 -12.78 -0.44
C ALA A 440 -21.33 -13.74 -0.14
N LEU A 441 -20.24 -13.21 0.39
CA LEU A 441 -19.04 -13.99 0.78
C LEU A 441 -19.32 -14.91 1.97
N ARG A 442 -20.20 -14.48 2.88
CA ARG A 442 -20.61 -15.22 4.09
C ARG A 442 -22.10 -15.06 4.30
N LYS A 443 -22.72 -16.07 4.88
CA LYS A 443 -24.07 -15.93 5.41
C LYS A 443 -24.06 -14.97 6.59
N GLY A 444 -24.98 -14.02 6.60
CA GLY A 444 -25.21 -13.16 7.76
C GLY A 444 -25.86 -13.94 8.90
N ASP A 445 -25.75 -13.44 10.12
CA ASP A 445 -26.36 -14.06 11.31
C ASP A 445 -27.89 -14.13 11.19
N GLU A 446 -28.49 -13.21 10.44
CA GLU A 446 -29.93 -13.16 10.16
C GLU A 446 -30.37 -14.11 9.01
N ASP A 447 -29.44 -14.71 8.27
CA ASP A 447 -29.72 -15.61 7.14
C ASP A 447 -30.11 -17.03 7.63
N ARG A 448 -31.06 -17.08 8.53
CA ARG A 448 -31.63 -18.29 9.10
C ARG A 448 -33.13 -18.25 9.01
N THR A 449 -33.76 -19.40 8.78
CA THR A 449 -35.20 -19.54 8.84
C THR A 449 -35.60 -19.80 10.28
N LEU A 450 -36.45 -18.94 10.82
CA LEU A 450 -37.08 -19.19 12.13
C LEU A 450 -38.26 -20.18 11.99
N PRO A 451 -38.45 -21.10 12.98
CA PRO A 451 -39.59 -21.98 12.96
C PRO A 451 -40.90 -21.19 13.09
N TYR A 452 -41.94 -21.69 12.47
CA TYR A 452 -43.26 -21.12 12.65
C TYR A 452 -43.80 -21.46 14.05
N VAL A 453 -44.15 -20.44 14.83
CA VAL A 453 -44.78 -20.54 16.15
C VAL A 453 -45.91 -19.53 16.26
N GLU A 454 -47.03 -19.98 16.81
CA GLU A 454 -48.19 -19.09 17.02
C GLU A 454 -48.02 -18.22 18.24
N ILE A 455 -48.56 -16.99 18.17
CA ILE A 455 -48.63 -16.06 19.33
C ILE A 455 -49.42 -16.78 20.45
N GLY A 456 -48.91 -16.74 21.69
CA GLY A 456 -49.48 -17.38 22.85
C GLY A 456 -49.01 -18.83 23.05
N SER A 457 -48.32 -19.46 22.10
CA SER A 457 -47.78 -20.81 22.28
C SER A 457 -46.60 -20.82 23.24
N GLU A 458 -46.45 -21.93 23.94
CA GLU A 458 -45.33 -22.13 24.88
C GLU A 458 -44.15 -22.78 24.21
N LEU A 459 -42.94 -22.35 24.62
CA LEU A 459 -41.68 -22.92 24.22
C LEU A 459 -40.96 -23.55 25.40
N ASP A 460 -40.28 -24.67 25.18
CA ASP A 460 -39.52 -25.33 26.23
C ASP A 460 -38.08 -24.85 26.29
N LEU A 461 -37.63 -24.38 27.44
CA LEU A 461 -36.26 -24.00 27.67
C LEU A 461 -35.36 -25.23 27.67
N GLN A 462 -34.37 -25.26 26.79
CA GLN A 462 -33.34 -26.30 26.74
C GLN A 462 -32.10 -25.91 27.52
N LYS A 463 -31.60 -24.66 27.27
CA LYS A 463 -30.37 -24.19 27.84
C LYS A 463 -30.33 -22.66 27.85
N LEU A 464 -29.82 -22.09 28.93
CA LEU A 464 -29.42 -20.69 29.01
C LEU A 464 -27.92 -20.58 28.78
N ILE A 465 -27.51 -19.63 27.93
CA ILE A 465 -26.12 -19.46 27.51
C ILE A 465 -25.69 -18.01 27.85
N PRO A 466 -25.15 -17.78 29.05
CA PRO A 466 -24.50 -16.53 29.37
C PRO A 466 -23.13 -16.46 28.70
N SER A 467 -22.78 -15.30 28.17
CA SER A 467 -21.48 -15.08 27.56
C SER A 467 -20.89 -13.73 27.94
N GLN A 468 -19.62 -13.75 28.25
CA GLN A 468 -18.84 -12.56 28.57
C GLN A 468 -18.29 -11.94 27.30
N HIS A 469 -18.40 -10.62 27.18
CA HIS A 469 -17.86 -9.83 26.07
C HIS A 469 -17.17 -8.58 26.58
N PHE A 470 -16.36 -8.00 25.72
CA PHE A 470 -15.73 -6.71 25.94
C PHE A 470 -15.95 -5.82 24.73
N THR A 471 -16.18 -4.54 24.98
CA THR A 471 -16.26 -3.55 23.91
C THR A 471 -14.96 -3.53 23.11
N LYS A 472 -15.07 -3.34 21.80
CA LYS A 472 -13.92 -3.39 20.89
C LYS A 472 -13.45 -1.99 20.54
N PRO A 473 -12.13 -1.77 20.42
CA PRO A 473 -11.61 -0.53 19.91
C PRO A 473 -11.99 -0.36 18.43
N PRO A 474 -11.84 0.86 17.87
CA PRO A 474 -11.98 1.05 16.43
C PRO A 474 -11.08 0.08 15.66
N ALA A 475 -11.58 -0.49 14.57
CA ALA A 475 -10.79 -1.39 13.75
C ALA A 475 -9.63 -0.65 13.06
N ARG A 476 -8.47 -1.31 12.96
CA ARG A 476 -7.36 -0.79 12.19
C ARG A 476 -7.74 -0.70 10.71
N TYR A 477 -7.21 0.31 10.03
CA TYR A 477 -7.40 0.40 8.59
C TYR A 477 -6.76 -0.78 7.88
N SER A 478 -7.50 -1.34 6.92
CA SER A 478 -6.96 -2.11 5.80
C SER A 478 -6.71 -1.17 4.61
N GLU A 479 -6.09 -1.64 3.55
CA GLU A 479 -6.00 -0.84 2.32
C GLU A 479 -7.39 -0.43 1.83
N ALA A 480 -8.36 -1.35 1.83
CA ALA A 480 -9.74 -1.09 1.43
C ALA A 480 -10.40 -0.01 2.29
N SER A 481 -10.34 -0.14 3.61
CA SER A 481 -10.98 0.83 4.50
C SER A 481 -10.29 2.19 4.49
N LEU A 482 -8.97 2.24 4.26
CA LEU A 482 -8.25 3.49 4.13
C LEU A 482 -8.62 4.22 2.83
N VAL A 483 -8.72 3.52 1.71
CA VAL A 483 -9.20 4.09 0.44
C VAL A 483 -10.62 4.65 0.61
N LYS A 484 -11.50 3.88 1.26
CA LYS A 484 -12.87 4.33 1.56
C LYS A 484 -12.91 5.60 2.40
N GLU A 485 -12.07 5.70 3.42
CA GLU A 485 -11.97 6.88 4.27
C GLU A 485 -11.41 8.10 3.54
N LEU A 486 -10.37 7.91 2.72
CA LEU A 486 -9.82 8.96 1.87
C LEU A 486 -10.88 9.51 0.91
N GLU A 487 -11.58 8.62 0.22
CA GLU A 487 -12.66 9.02 -0.69
C GLU A 487 -13.79 9.77 0.03
N LYS A 488 -14.24 9.26 1.15
CA LYS A 488 -15.28 9.88 1.99
C LYS A 488 -14.91 11.32 2.39
N ARG A 489 -13.66 11.57 2.67
CA ARG A 489 -13.13 12.89 3.04
C ARG A 489 -12.77 13.77 1.85
N GLY A 490 -12.87 13.27 0.63
CA GLY A 490 -12.48 13.99 -0.59
C GLY A 490 -10.96 14.11 -0.79
N ILE A 491 -10.19 13.27 -0.12
CA ILE A 491 -8.72 13.23 -0.17
C ILE A 491 -8.26 12.22 -1.22
N GLY A 492 -7.41 12.66 -2.13
CA GLY A 492 -7.00 11.84 -3.27
C GLY A 492 -8.04 11.82 -4.40
N ARG A 493 -7.67 11.20 -5.50
CA ARG A 493 -8.51 11.01 -6.70
C ARG A 493 -8.23 9.62 -7.28
N PRO A 494 -9.03 9.13 -8.22
CA PRO A 494 -8.82 7.82 -8.84
C PRO A 494 -7.38 7.55 -9.31
N SER A 495 -6.71 8.57 -9.82
CA SER A 495 -5.32 8.48 -10.27
C SER A 495 -4.28 8.38 -9.12
N THR A 496 -4.64 8.71 -7.89
CA THR A 496 -3.67 8.86 -6.78
C THR A 496 -3.86 7.88 -5.62
N TYR A 497 -5.00 7.19 -5.47
CA TYR A 497 -5.22 6.29 -4.34
C TYR A 497 -4.14 5.23 -4.19
N ALA A 498 -3.80 4.54 -5.28
CA ALA A 498 -2.79 3.49 -5.25
C ALA A 498 -1.40 4.02 -4.87
N SER A 499 -1.03 5.19 -5.38
CA SER A 499 0.25 5.82 -5.06
C SER A 499 0.33 6.31 -3.61
N ILE A 500 -0.76 6.83 -3.06
CA ILE A 500 -0.84 7.23 -1.64
C ILE A 500 -0.59 6.01 -0.75
N ILE A 501 -1.33 4.92 -0.98
CA ILE A 501 -1.22 3.68 -0.21
C ILE A 501 0.19 3.09 -0.28
N SER A 502 0.81 3.09 -1.44
CA SER A 502 2.18 2.59 -1.61
C SER A 502 3.21 3.51 -0.92
N THR A 503 3.09 4.81 -1.10
CA THR A 503 4.06 5.79 -0.59
C THR A 503 4.13 5.80 0.93
N ILE A 504 3.00 5.75 1.63
CA ILE A 504 3.01 5.74 3.11
C ILE A 504 3.70 4.49 3.69
N GLN A 505 3.63 3.37 2.99
CA GLN A 505 4.35 2.15 3.36
C GLN A 505 5.85 2.26 3.05
N ASP A 506 6.19 2.75 1.85
CA ASP A 506 7.59 2.87 1.39
C ASP A 506 8.39 3.86 2.24
N ARG A 507 7.73 4.89 2.79
CA ARG A 507 8.37 5.90 3.67
C ARG A 507 8.63 5.40 5.09
N GLY A 508 8.09 4.26 5.48
CA GLY A 508 8.31 3.66 6.79
C GLY A 508 7.58 4.37 7.95
N TYR A 509 6.57 5.17 7.66
CA TYR A 509 5.73 5.79 8.69
C TYR A 509 4.62 4.89 9.18
N VAL A 510 4.24 3.93 8.37
CA VAL A 510 3.29 2.88 8.67
C VAL A 510 3.87 1.54 8.25
N ARG A 511 3.47 0.47 8.92
CA ARG A 511 3.74 -0.90 8.51
C ARG A 511 2.44 -1.64 8.31
N VAL A 512 2.48 -2.66 7.48
CA VAL A 512 1.34 -3.54 7.24
C VAL A 512 1.65 -4.91 7.84
N GLU A 513 0.81 -5.34 8.78
CA GLU A 513 0.81 -6.69 9.31
C GLU A 513 -0.59 -7.26 9.19
N SER A 514 -0.70 -8.48 8.68
CA SER A 514 -2.00 -9.13 8.54
C SER A 514 -3.03 -8.28 7.79
N ARG A 515 -2.56 -7.57 6.78
CA ARG A 515 -3.37 -6.67 5.95
C ARG A 515 -3.97 -5.47 6.71
N ARG A 516 -3.39 -5.10 7.87
CA ARG A 516 -3.80 -3.96 8.69
C ARG A 516 -2.65 -2.98 8.81
N PHE A 517 -2.98 -1.68 8.84
CA PHE A 517 -2.03 -0.60 9.02
C PHE A 517 -1.75 -0.34 10.50
N TYR A 518 -0.48 -0.28 10.83
CA TYR A 518 0.03 0.13 12.14
C TYR A 518 0.87 1.39 11.96
N ALA A 519 0.66 2.38 12.82
CA ALA A 519 1.52 3.56 12.83
C ALA A 519 2.87 3.22 13.47
N GLU A 520 3.95 3.60 12.79
CA GLU A 520 5.29 3.58 13.39
C GLU A 520 5.50 4.81 14.27
N LYS A 521 6.32 4.67 15.29
CA LYS A 521 6.56 5.78 16.24
C LYS A 521 7.13 7.02 15.53
N MET A 522 7.99 6.83 14.53
CA MET A 522 8.50 7.93 13.72
C MET A 522 7.38 8.62 12.91
N GLY A 523 6.43 7.85 12.42
CA GLY A 523 5.23 8.40 11.77
C GLY A 523 4.40 9.29 12.71
N GLU A 524 4.23 8.88 13.96
CA GLU A 524 3.56 9.69 14.99
C GLU A 524 4.30 11.00 15.27
N ILE A 525 5.61 10.96 15.42
CA ILE A 525 6.46 12.15 15.69
C ILE A 525 6.39 13.12 14.52
N VAL A 526 6.56 12.65 13.29
CA VAL A 526 6.50 13.50 12.08
C VAL A 526 5.11 14.12 11.95
N THR A 527 4.05 13.34 12.16
CA THR A 527 2.67 13.83 12.12
C THR A 527 2.47 14.97 13.13
N ASP A 528 2.91 14.80 14.37
CA ASP A 528 2.79 15.84 15.41
C ASP A 528 3.54 17.12 15.03
N ARG A 529 4.77 16.99 14.53
CA ARG A 529 5.56 18.16 14.12
C ARG A 529 4.94 18.88 12.93
N LEU A 530 4.39 18.16 11.98
CA LEU A 530 3.69 18.75 10.84
C LEU A 530 2.37 19.42 11.26
N GLU A 531 1.61 18.83 12.16
CA GLU A 531 0.40 19.45 12.69
C GLU A 531 0.67 20.73 13.48
N GLU A 532 1.73 20.74 14.27
CA GLU A 532 2.13 21.92 15.06
C GLU A 532 2.56 23.09 14.19
N ASN A 533 3.25 22.83 13.08
CA ASN A 533 3.92 23.84 12.26
C ASN A 533 3.24 24.13 10.93
N PHE A 534 2.44 23.20 10.42
CA PHE A 534 1.74 23.27 9.14
C PHE A 534 0.28 22.85 9.31
N ARG A 535 -0.47 23.57 10.12
CA ARG A 535 -1.85 23.22 10.48
C ARG A 535 -2.76 23.00 9.28
N GLU A 536 -2.72 23.93 8.33
CA GLU A 536 -3.56 23.85 7.14
C GLU A 536 -3.17 22.68 6.24
N LEU A 537 -1.86 22.50 6.01
CA LEU A 537 -1.34 21.39 5.21
C LEU A 537 -1.79 20.02 5.75
N MET A 538 -1.91 19.88 7.06
CA MET A 538 -2.33 18.66 7.74
C MET A 538 -3.85 18.55 7.97
N ASN A 539 -4.60 19.58 7.66
CA ASN A 539 -6.05 19.60 7.81
C ASN A 539 -6.74 18.80 6.69
N TYR A 540 -7.65 17.92 7.06
CA TYR A 540 -8.39 17.09 6.11
C TYR A 540 -9.26 17.92 5.15
N ASP A 541 -9.99 18.88 5.66
CA ASP A 541 -10.88 19.73 4.86
C ASP A 541 -10.09 20.63 3.91
N PHE A 542 -8.95 21.14 4.35
CA PHE A 542 -8.05 21.90 3.50
C PHE A 542 -7.51 21.06 2.33
N THR A 543 -7.07 19.83 2.61
CA THR A 543 -6.63 18.90 1.55
C THR A 543 -7.74 18.61 0.55
N ALA A 544 -8.96 18.38 1.03
CA ALA A 544 -10.13 18.17 0.19
C ALA A 544 -10.44 19.41 -0.67
N ARG A 545 -10.40 20.61 -0.09
CA ARG A 545 -10.58 21.86 -0.86
C ARG A 545 -9.52 22.07 -1.93
N MET A 546 -8.26 21.70 -1.64
CA MET A 546 -7.20 21.76 -2.64
C MET A 546 -7.45 20.79 -3.79
N GLU A 547 -7.92 19.59 -3.51
CA GLU A 547 -8.32 18.62 -4.54
C GLU A 547 -9.50 19.16 -5.39
N ASP A 548 -10.50 19.78 -4.77
CA ASP A 548 -11.63 20.42 -5.46
C ASP A 548 -11.15 21.62 -6.30
N GLY A 549 -10.24 22.43 -5.80
CA GLY A 549 -9.64 23.53 -6.54
C GLY A 549 -8.90 23.07 -7.80
N LEU A 550 -8.20 21.96 -7.75
CA LEU A 550 -7.57 21.36 -8.93
C LEU A 550 -8.61 20.83 -9.93
N ASP A 551 -9.73 20.32 -9.45
CA ASP A 551 -10.86 19.93 -10.29
C ASP A 551 -11.50 21.16 -10.98
N GLU A 552 -11.65 22.26 -10.29
CA GLU A 552 -12.12 23.54 -10.85
C GLU A 552 -11.17 24.06 -11.94
N VAL A 553 -9.87 23.97 -11.75
CA VAL A 553 -8.87 24.31 -12.80
C VAL A 553 -9.09 23.43 -14.04
N ALA A 554 -9.24 22.13 -13.86
CA ALA A 554 -9.45 21.19 -14.97
C ALA A 554 -10.74 21.47 -15.77
N ASN A 555 -11.74 22.10 -15.14
CA ASN A 555 -13.03 22.50 -15.75
C ASN A 555 -13.07 23.96 -16.22
N ASN A 556 -11.94 24.63 -16.24
CA ASN A 556 -11.84 26.05 -16.57
C ASN A 556 -12.71 26.97 -15.68
N GLN A 557 -12.83 26.61 -14.39
CA GLN A 557 -13.57 27.37 -13.39
C GLN A 557 -12.65 28.15 -12.44
N ALA A 558 -11.37 27.86 -12.45
CA ALA A 558 -10.35 28.55 -11.67
C ALA A 558 -9.05 28.69 -12.47
N GLU A 559 -8.30 29.74 -12.19
CA GLU A 559 -6.98 29.98 -12.78
C GLU A 559 -5.91 29.26 -11.98
N TRP A 560 -5.11 28.42 -12.63
CA TRP A 560 -4.20 27.48 -11.95
C TRP A 560 -3.05 28.14 -11.16
N LYS A 561 -2.51 29.27 -11.65
CA LYS A 561 -1.49 30.00 -10.93
C LYS A 561 -2.03 30.73 -9.70
N ALA A 562 -3.28 31.18 -9.76
CA ALA A 562 -3.96 31.77 -8.60
C ALA A 562 -4.15 30.73 -7.48
N VAL A 563 -4.52 29.52 -7.82
CA VAL A 563 -4.62 28.40 -6.88
C VAL A 563 -3.26 28.11 -6.24
N LEU A 564 -2.19 28.10 -7.02
CA LEU A 564 -0.84 27.88 -6.53
C LEU A 564 -0.36 29.01 -5.62
N ASP A 565 -0.62 30.27 -5.97
CA ASP A 565 -0.21 31.44 -5.18
C ASP A 565 -0.94 31.48 -3.83
N GLU A 566 -2.23 31.22 -3.80
CA GLU A 566 -3.02 31.13 -2.57
C GLU A 566 -2.44 30.07 -1.61
N PHE A 567 -2.14 28.89 -2.13
CA PHE A 567 -1.50 27.83 -1.35
C PHE A 567 -0.12 28.27 -0.85
N PHE A 568 0.69 28.87 -1.69
CA PHE A 568 2.11 29.13 -1.39
C PHE A 568 2.31 30.25 -0.38
N VAL A 569 1.44 31.27 -0.33
CA VAL A 569 1.54 32.38 0.62
C VAL A 569 1.53 31.87 2.06
N ASP A 570 0.48 31.14 2.44
CA ASP A 570 0.35 30.62 3.80
C ASP A 570 1.42 29.56 4.11
N PHE A 571 1.71 28.70 3.13
CA PHE A 571 2.71 27.66 3.27
C PHE A 571 4.12 28.24 3.52
N SER A 572 4.51 29.27 2.78
CA SER A 572 5.84 29.88 2.92
C SER A 572 6.01 30.58 4.26
N GLU A 573 4.99 31.24 4.79
CA GLU A 573 5.01 31.86 6.11
C GLU A 573 5.14 30.80 7.23
N GLN A 574 4.43 29.72 7.12
CA GLN A 574 4.52 28.61 8.07
C GLN A 574 5.91 27.95 8.00
N LEU A 575 6.47 27.80 6.81
CA LEU A 575 7.81 27.25 6.63
C LEU A 575 8.88 28.14 7.26
N GLU A 576 8.84 29.45 7.04
CA GLU A 576 9.78 30.42 7.64
C GLU A 576 9.70 30.37 9.17
N THR A 577 8.49 30.27 9.72
CA THR A 577 8.31 30.15 11.17
C THR A 577 8.87 28.83 11.69
N ALA A 578 8.61 27.72 11.00
CA ALA A 578 9.08 26.41 11.41
C ALA A 578 10.62 26.25 11.37
N GLU A 579 11.30 27.00 10.51
CA GLU A 579 12.77 27.01 10.42
C GLU A 579 13.46 27.68 11.60
N LYS A 580 12.79 28.57 12.33
CA LYS A 580 13.32 29.25 13.51
C LYS A 580 13.65 28.26 14.63
N ASP A 581 14.35 28.74 15.64
CA ASP A 581 14.59 27.94 16.84
C ASP A 581 13.28 27.70 17.61
N PRO A 582 13.16 26.59 18.35
CA PRO A 582 11.95 26.26 19.10
C PRO A 582 11.53 27.38 20.08
N GLU A 583 12.50 28.11 20.66
CA GLU A 583 12.24 29.21 21.57
C GLU A 583 11.61 30.43 20.87
N GLU A 584 11.78 30.52 19.55
CA GLU A 584 11.19 31.57 18.71
C GLU A 584 9.92 31.11 17.99
N GLY A 585 9.36 29.92 18.38
CA GLY A 585 8.18 29.35 17.80
C GLY A 585 8.44 28.40 16.61
N GLY A 586 9.70 28.01 16.38
CA GLY A 586 10.09 27.08 15.34
C GLY A 586 9.77 25.62 15.68
N MET A 587 9.98 24.73 14.71
CA MET A 587 9.74 23.30 14.86
C MET A 587 10.62 22.71 15.97
N ARG A 588 9.98 21.99 16.88
CA ARG A 588 10.66 21.29 17.97
C ARG A 588 11.47 20.11 17.44
N PRO A 589 12.67 19.84 17.99
CA PRO A 589 13.43 18.67 17.61
C PRO A 589 12.77 17.39 18.10
N ASN A 590 13.33 16.26 17.68
CA ASN A 590 12.95 14.95 18.23
C ASN A 590 13.34 14.91 19.72
N GLN A 591 12.37 14.74 20.60
CA GLN A 591 12.57 14.78 22.03
C GLN A 591 13.04 13.44 22.58
N MET A 592 13.92 13.50 23.57
CA MET A 592 14.34 12.35 24.34
C MET A 592 13.64 12.37 25.71
N VAL A 593 13.02 11.28 26.10
CA VAL A 593 12.46 11.11 27.44
C VAL A 593 13.51 10.48 28.34
N MET A 594 13.97 11.23 29.32
CA MET A 594 15.01 10.74 30.26
C MET A 594 14.45 9.66 31.17
N THR A 595 15.27 8.64 31.39
CA THR A 595 14.97 7.52 32.30
C THR A 595 15.94 7.51 33.48
N SER A 596 15.64 6.66 34.46
CA SER A 596 16.55 6.35 35.56
C SER A 596 17.64 5.31 35.22
N ILE A 597 17.66 4.82 33.98
CA ILE A 597 18.59 3.76 33.52
C ILE A 597 19.98 4.38 33.31
N ASP A 598 20.98 3.76 33.88
CA ASP A 598 22.38 4.17 33.74
C ASP A 598 23.01 3.66 32.45
N CYS A 599 23.80 4.51 31.81
CA CYS A 599 24.58 4.11 30.65
C CYS A 599 25.70 3.13 31.10
N PRO A 600 25.78 1.96 30.48
CA PRO A 600 26.80 0.95 30.87
C PRO A 600 28.24 1.40 30.60
N THR A 601 28.44 2.42 29.76
CA THR A 601 29.77 2.91 29.37
C THR A 601 30.23 4.08 30.24
N CYS A 602 29.37 5.07 30.49
CA CYS A 602 29.78 6.31 31.19
C CYS A 602 29.00 6.62 32.46
N GLY A 603 28.03 5.82 32.83
CA GLY A 603 27.20 5.99 34.03
C GLY A 603 26.18 7.14 33.99
N ARG A 604 26.09 7.92 32.90
CA ARG A 604 25.07 8.96 32.75
C ARG A 604 23.72 8.31 32.49
N LYS A 605 22.64 9.02 32.76
CA LYS A 605 21.29 8.52 32.48
C LYS A 605 21.03 8.38 31.00
N MET A 606 20.29 7.37 30.63
CA MET A 606 19.86 7.11 29.28
C MET A 606 18.45 7.64 29.04
N GLY A 607 18.18 8.03 27.82
CA GLY A 607 16.85 8.51 27.41
C GLY A 607 16.23 7.66 26.33
N ILE A 608 14.89 7.63 26.33
CA ILE A 608 14.08 6.99 25.31
C ILE A 608 14.09 7.88 24.07
N ARG A 609 14.61 7.36 22.96
CA ARG A 609 14.68 8.04 21.65
C ARG A 609 14.04 7.19 20.57
N THR A 610 13.63 7.86 19.50
CA THR A 610 13.08 7.21 18.32
C THR A 610 13.93 7.48 17.09
N ALA A 611 14.28 6.44 16.36
CA ALA A 611 14.92 6.53 15.05
C ALA A 611 14.00 5.87 13.98
N SER A 612 14.41 5.91 12.73
CA SER A 612 13.72 5.21 11.64
C SER A 612 13.61 3.69 11.86
N THR A 613 14.46 3.15 12.70
CA THR A 613 14.49 1.72 13.07
C THR A 613 13.63 1.38 14.28
N GLY A 614 13.03 2.35 14.92
CA GLY A 614 12.20 2.19 16.12
C GLY A 614 12.73 2.90 17.36
N VAL A 615 12.19 2.54 18.52
CA VAL A 615 12.54 3.12 19.83
C VAL A 615 13.79 2.46 20.37
N PHE A 616 14.68 3.25 20.96
CA PHE A 616 15.92 2.77 21.59
C PHE A 616 16.31 3.65 22.78
N LEU A 617 17.20 3.17 23.64
CA LEU A 617 17.80 3.96 24.69
C LEU A 617 19.11 4.59 24.20
N GLY A 618 19.25 5.89 24.33
CA GLY A 618 20.47 6.63 23.99
C GLY A 618 21.04 7.34 25.21
N CYS A 619 22.37 7.33 25.33
CA CYS A 619 23.06 8.02 26.43
C CYS A 619 22.85 9.54 26.33
N SER A 620 22.54 10.19 27.45
CA SER A 620 22.46 11.67 27.51
C SER A 620 23.77 12.35 27.17
N GLY A 621 24.91 11.67 27.34
CA GLY A 621 26.21 12.18 26.95
C GLY A 621 26.45 12.31 25.46
N TYR A 622 25.50 11.91 24.60
CA TYR A 622 25.60 12.13 23.16
C TYR A 622 25.58 13.62 22.76
N ALA A 623 24.91 14.45 23.54
CA ALA A 623 24.81 15.88 23.30
C ALA A 623 26.09 16.66 23.66
N LEU A 624 27.06 16.04 24.33
CA LEU A 624 28.31 16.66 24.74
C LEU A 624 29.26 16.91 23.56
N PRO A 625 30.26 17.83 23.74
CA PRO A 625 31.28 18.07 22.72
C PRO A 625 31.96 16.76 22.26
N PRO A 626 32.52 16.69 21.04
CA PRO A 626 33.03 15.48 20.43
C PRO A 626 34.03 14.66 21.28
N LYS A 627 34.80 15.33 22.12
CA LYS A 627 35.81 14.70 23.00
C LYS A 627 35.20 14.01 24.24
N GLU A 628 34.04 14.45 24.68
CA GLU A 628 33.35 13.99 25.88
C GLU A 628 32.11 13.14 25.54
N ARG A 629 31.79 13.03 24.26
CA ARG A 629 30.58 12.44 23.76
C ARG A 629 30.55 10.92 23.99
N CYS A 630 29.51 10.47 24.67
CA CYS A 630 29.19 9.05 24.76
C CYS A 630 28.15 8.64 23.69
N LYS A 631 28.50 7.69 22.84
CA LYS A 631 27.64 7.22 21.73
C LYS A 631 26.89 5.92 22.04
N THR A 632 26.91 5.51 23.29
CA THR A 632 26.32 4.23 23.71
C THR A 632 24.81 4.25 23.54
N THR A 633 24.28 3.21 22.90
CA THR A 633 22.87 2.96 22.71
C THR A 633 22.51 1.53 23.15
N ILE A 634 21.29 1.36 23.65
CA ILE A 634 20.71 0.04 23.91
C ILE A 634 19.51 -0.12 23.00
N ASN A 635 19.57 -1.14 22.14
CA ASN A 635 18.43 -1.49 21.29
C ASN A 635 17.34 -2.12 22.16
N LEU A 636 16.14 -1.58 22.07
CA LEU A 636 14.96 -2.13 22.72
C LEU A 636 14.29 -3.15 21.81
N VAL A 637 13.97 -4.31 22.35
CA VAL A 637 13.25 -5.36 21.63
C VAL A 637 11.77 -5.21 21.97
N PRO A 638 10.90 -4.86 21.01
CA PRO A 638 9.47 -4.76 21.29
C PRO A 638 8.95 -6.13 21.71
N GLU A 639 8.16 -6.15 22.78
CA GLU A 639 7.35 -7.31 23.12
C GLU A 639 6.43 -7.56 21.93
N ALA A 640 6.59 -8.71 21.29
CA ALA A 640 5.92 -8.98 20.03
C ALA A 640 4.40 -8.95 20.22
N GLU A 641 3.77 -7.86 19.77
CA GLU A 641 2.33 -7.79 19.53
C GLU A 641 2.00 -8.54 18.23
N VAL A 642 2.44 -9.79 18.11
CA VAL A 642 1.97 -10.64 17.04
C VAL A 642 0.58 -11.10 17.44
N LEU A 643 -0.41 -10.30 17.08
CA LEU A 643 -1.79 -10.71 17.11
C LEU A 643 -1.94 -11.86 16.13
N ASN A 644 -2.35 -13.01 16.63
CA ASN A 644 -2.56 -14.17 15.79
C ASN A 644 -3.81 -13.91 14.94
N ILE A 645 -3.62 -13.79 13.64
CA ILE A 645 -4.69 -13.43 12.68
C ILE A 645 -5.87 -14.39 12.72
N LEU A 646 -5.60 -15.64 13.13
CA LEU A 646 -6.60 -16.69 13.24
C LEU A 646 -7.60 -16.48 14.39
N GLU A 647 -7.30 -15.57 15.33
CA GLU A 647 -8.13 -15.30 16.51
C GLU A 647 -9.06 -14.07 16.35
N GLY A 648 -8.98 -13.36 15.23
CA GLY A 648 -9.87 -12.24 14.88
C GLY A 648 -9.78 -11.02 15.81
N ASP A 649 -10.85 -10.19 15.78
CA ASP A 649 -10.91 -8.92 16.52
C ASP A 649 -10.80 -9.07 18.04
N ASP A 650 -11.11 -10.22 18.59
CA ASP A 650 -11.04 -10.47 20.02
C ASP A 650 -9.61 -10.56 20.54
N ALA A 651 -8.66 -10.98 19.70
CA ALA A 651 -7.25 -11.04 20.06
C ALA A 651 -6.66 -9.64 20.34
N GLU A 652 -7.04 -8.65 19.53
CA GLU A 652 -6.59 -7.27 19.75
C GLU A 652 -7.18 -6.68 21.04
N THR A 653 -8.48 -6.92 21.30
CA THR A 653 -9.15 -6.50 22.54
C THR A 653 -8.48 -7.14 23.77
N ASN A 654 -8.18 -8.43 23.73
CA ASN A 654 -7.51 -9.15 24.80
C ASN A 654 -6.07 -8.65 25.04
N ALA A 655 -5.33 -8.41 23.97
CA ALA A 655 -3.99 -7.82 24.04
C ALA A 655 -4.04 -6.41 24.66
N LEU A 656 -5.01 -5.58 24.27
CA LEU A 656 -5.18 -4.24 24.81
C LEU A 656 -5.56 -4.25 26.28
N ARG A 657 -6.39 -5.23 26.74
CA ARG A 657 -6.74 -5.41 28.16
C ARG A 657 -5.54 -5.84 29.01
N ALA A 658 -4.65 -6.64 28.45
CA ALA A 658 -3.45 -7.12 29.13
C ALA A 658 -2.36 -6.05 29.26
N ARG A 659 -2.41 -4.97 28.47
CA ARG A 659 -1.38 -3.91 28.47
C ARG A 659 -1.48 -3.02 29.71
N ARG A 660 -0.32 -2.60 30.18
CA ARG A 660 -0.24 -1.56 31.21
C ARG A 660 -0.78 -0.24 30.72
N ARG A 661 -1.32 0.55 31.61
CA ARG A 661 -1.79 1.91 31.33
C ARG A 661 -0.85 2.93 31.94
N CYS A 662 -0.53 3.97 31.16
CA CYS A 662 0.28 5.06 31.63
C CYS A 662 -0.39 5.77 32.79
N LYS A 663 0.30 5.95 33.92
CA LYS A 663 -0.22 6.63 35.10
C LYS A 663 -0.43 8.13 34.90
N LYS A 664 0.20 8.72 33.89
CA LYS A 664 0.08 10.16 33.58
C LYS A 664 -1.08 10.48 32.64
N CYS A 665 -1.32 9.68 31.62
CA CYS A 665 -2.34 9.99 30.59
C CYS A 665 -3.35 8.87 30.32
N GLY A 666 -3.24 7.72 30.97
CA GLY A 666 -4.18 6.60 30.83
C GLY A 666 -4.05 5.77 29.55
N THR A 667 -3.19 6.15 28.63
CA THR A 667 -2.99 5.42 27.35
C THR A 667 -2.25 4.11 27.58
N ALA A 668 -2.55 3.10 26.76
CA ALA A 668 -1.84 1.83 26.78
C ALA A 668 -0.36 2.02 26.49
N MET A 669 0.49 1.33 27.24
CA MET A 669 1.94 1.41 27.14
C MET A 669 2.47 0.37 26.16
N ASP A 670 3.54 0.73 25.44
CA ASP A 670 4.33 -0.19 24.63
C ASP A 670 5.43 -0.81 25.48
N SER A 671 5.60 -2.12 25.44
CA SER A 671 6.57 -2.83 26.27
C SER A 671 7.77 -3.28 25.45
N TYR A 672 8.96 -3.09 26.01
CA TYR A 672 10.23 -3.44 25.38
C TYR A 672 11.11 -4.21 26.37
N LEU A 673 11.86 -5.16 25.84
CA LEU A 673 12.90 -5.82 26.60
C LEU A 673 14.19 -5.00 26.52
N ILE A 674 14.75 -4.63 27.69
CA ILE A 674 16.07 -3.99 27.79
C ILE A 674 17.13 -5.10 27.79
N ASP A 675 16.95 -6.05 28.69
CA ASP A 675 17.80 -7.25 28.92
C ASP A 675 16.98 -8.37 29.56
N ASN A 676 17.61 -9.46 29.91
CA ASN A 676 16.94 -10.63 30.51
C ASN A 676 16.31 -10.36 31.89
N GLN A 677 16.62 -9.23 32.52
CA GLN A 677 16.15 -8.87 33.84
C GLN A 677 15.24 -7.67 33.89
N ARG A 678 15.18 -6.85 32.81
CA ARG A 678 14.46 -5.59 32.82
C ARG A 678 13.63 -5.42 31.57
N LYS A 679 12.36 -5.06 31.77
CA LYS A 679 11.44 -4.52 30.72
C LYS A 679 11.25 -3.04 30.92
N LEU A 680 11.12 -2.32 29.81
CA LEU A 680 10.74 -0.92 29.77
C LEU A 680 9.33 -0.81 29.18
N HIS A 681 8.43 -0.23 29.95
CA HIS A 681 7.10 0.15 29.48
C HIS A 681 7.11 1.63 29.16
N VAL A 682 6.81 1.99 27.93
CA VAL A 682 6.82 3.35 27.41
C VAL A 682 5.40 3.77 27.10
N CYS A 683 4.99 4.96 27.54
CA CYS A 683 3.68 5.49 27.19
C CYS A 683 3.43 5.43 25.67
N GLY A 684 2.25 4.99 25.26
CA GLY A 684 1.85 4.97 23.84
C GLY A 684 1.92 6.34 23.16
N ASN A 685 1.81 7.42 23.94
CA ASN A 685 1.93 8.80 23.48
C ASN A 685 3.35 9.37 23.58
N ASN A 686 4.37 8.55 23.86
CA ASN A 686 5.76 9.01 23.83
C ASN A 686 6.14 9.52 22.42
N PRO A 687 6.87 10.62 22.28
CA PRO A 687 7.49 11.46 23.34
C PRO A 687 6.59 12.57 23.88
N ALA A 688 5.38 12.76 23.40
CA ALA A 688 4.45 13.80 23.87
C ALA A 688 4.08 13.61 25.36
N CYS A 689 3.98 12.37 25.81
CA CYS A 689 3.90 11.98 27.21
C CYS A 689 5.20 11.29 27.61
N ASP A 690 5.79 11.74 28.71
CA ASP A 690 7.05 11.23 29.26
C ASP A 690 6.89 10.05 30.23
N GLY A 691 5.69 9.46 30.28
CA GLY A 691 5.41 8.31 31.13
C GLY A 691 6.20 7.06 30.72
N TYR A 692 6.86 6.45 31.69
CA TYR A 692 7.52 5.14 31.53
C TYR A 692 7.52 4.39 32.84
N GLU A 693 7.70 3.08 32.77
CA GLU A 693 7.88 2.21 33.94
C GLU A 693 8.96 1.17 33.62
N ILE A 694 9.76 0.80 34.62
CA ILE A 694 10.73 -0.28 34.54
C ILE A 694 10.20 -1.44 35.36
N GLU A 695 10.15 -2.62 34.76
CA GLU A 695 9.78 -3.87 35.42
C GLU A 695 11.01 -4.74 35.55
N GLU A 696 11.32 -5.15 36.80
CA GLU A 696 12.41 -6.08 37.11
C GLU A 696 11.84 -7.50 37.22
N GLY A 697 12.56 -8.48 36.68
CA GLY A 697 12.16 -9.87 36.70
C GLY A 697 13.08 -10.72 35.81
N GLU A 698 12.73 -11.97 35.63
CA GLU A 698 13.41 -12.85 34.66
C GLU A 698 12.55 -12.94 33.41
N PHE A 699 13.06 -12.45 32.27
CA PHE A 699 12.32 -12.37 31.01
C PHE A 699 13.01 -13.20 29.93
N ARG A 700 12.19 -13.88 29.15
CA ARG A 700 12.61 -14.57 27.91
C ARG A 700 11.91 -13.96 26.72
N LEU A 701 12.61 -13.88 25.60
CA LEU A 701 12.03 -13.39 24.34
C LEU A 701 11.00 -14.38 23.82
N LYS A 702 9.76 -13.94 23.67
CA LYS A 702 8.73 -14.72 22.96
C LYS A 702 9.16 -14.87 21.48
N GLY A 703 9.22 -16.11 21.01
CA GLY A 703 9.47 -16.43 19.61
C GLY A 703 10.91 -16.74 19.23
N TYR A 704 11.81 -16.86 20.22
CA TYR A 704 13.11 -17.51 20.05
C TYR A 704 13.42 -18.33 21.29
N ASP A 705 13.05 -19.60 21.25
CA ASP A 705 13.39 -20.60 22.28
C ASP A 705 14.67 -21.38 21.91
N GLY A 706 15.46 -20.84 20.99
CA GLY A 706 16.69 -21.45 20.51
C GLY A 706 17.84 -21.31 21.48
N PRO A 707 18.88 -22.12 21.33
CA PRO A 707 20.05 -22.08 22.16
C PRO A 707 20.82 -20.76 21.98
N VAL A 708 21.63 -20.42 23.01
CA VAL A 708 22.66 -19.38 22.88
C VAL A 708 23.56 -19.74 21.70
N VAL A 709 23.64 -18.84 20.72
CA VAL A 709 24.43 -19.05 19.52
C VAL A 709 25.77 -18.36 19.69
N GLU A 710 26.85 -19.14 19.56
CA GLU A 710 28.19 -18.59 19.51
C GLU A 710 28.45 -17.93 18.14
N CYS A 711 29.20 -16.85 18.18
CA CYS A 711 29.62 -16.15 16.97
C CYS A 711 30.66 -16.99 16.22
N ASP A 712 30.36 -17.35 15.01
CA ASP A 712 31.22 -18.12 14.11
C ASP A 712 32.55 -17.42 13.75
N LYS A 713 32.66 -16.10 14.05
CA LYS A 713 33.85 -15.30 13.75
C LYS A 713 34.76 -15.07 14.95
N CYS A 714 34.23 -14.94 16.15
CA CYS A 714 35.03 -14.59 17.33
C CYS A 714 34.71 -15.40 18.59
N GLY A 715 33.79 -16.35 18.54
CA GLY A 715 33.44 -17.21 19.67
C GLY A 715 32.64 -16.52 20.78
N SER A 716 32.36 -15.22 20.69
CA SER A 716 31.51 -14.51 21.65
C SER A 716 30.05 -14.87 21.47
N GLU A 717 29.23 -14.69 22.51
CA GLU A 717 27.78 -14.91 22.39
C GLU A 717 27.13 -13.98 21.39
N MET A 718 26.12 -14.48 20.69
CA MET A 718 25.26 -13.67 19.82
C MET A 718 23.92 -13.44 20.49
N HIS A 719 23.49 -12.17 20.52
CA HIS A 719 22.22 -11.79 21.13
C HIS A 719 21.21 -11.39 20.05
N LEU A 720 19.93 -11.65 20.33
CA LEU A 720 18.83 -11.24 19.48
C LEU A 720 18.73 -9.72 19.43
N LYS A 721 18.73 -9.17 18.23
CA LYS A 721 18.58 -7.72 17.96
C LYS A 721 17.47 -7.49 16.94
N MET A 722 16.90 -6.29 16.98
CA MET A 722 15.98 -5.82 15.95
C MET A 722 16.68 -4.87 14.99
N GLY A 723 16.47 -5.06 13.69
CA GLY A 723 16.95 -4.17 12.66
C GLY A 723 15.88 -3.82 11.65
N ARG A 724 16.20 -2.93 10.70
CA ARG A 724 15.28 -2.49 9.63
C ARG A 724 14.58 -3.64 8.88
N PHE A 725 15.21 -4.80 8.82
CA PHE A 725 14.73 -5.99 8.10
C PHE A 725 14.23 -7.12 9.01
N GLY A 726 13.92 -6.79 10.28
CA GLY A 726 13.41 -7.75 11.26
C GLY A 726 14.46 -8.24 12.26
N LYS A 727 14.14 -9.33 12.96
CA LYS A 727 14.97 -9.92 14.02
C LYS A 727 16.23 -10.56 13.44
N TYR A 728 17.35 -10.39 14.13
CA TYR A 728 18.64 -11.03 13.80
C TYR A 728 19.48 -11.26 15.04
N MET A 729 20.40 -12.22 14.97
CA MET A 729 21.41 -12.43 16.00
C MET A 729 22.60 -11.52 15.71
N GLY A 730 23.01 -10.71 16.66
CA GLY A 730 24.18 -9.83 16.57
C GLY A 730 25.23 -10.20 17.60
N CYS A 731 26.51 -10.26 17.20
CA CYS A 731 27.61 -10.54 18.11
C CYS A 731 27.71 -9.48 19.23
N THR A 732 27.97 -9.89 20.43
CA THR A 732 28.16 -9.03 21.61
C THR A 732 29.52 -8.35 21.65
N ASN A 733 30.51 -8.88 20.95
CA ASN A 733 31.83 -8.27 20.83
C ASN A 733 31.78 -7.03 19.93
N GLU A 734 32.06 -5.86 20.47
CA GLU A 734 31.99 -4.57 19.75
C GLU A 734 32.94 -4.49 18.54
N ASN A 735 34.02 -5.23 18.57
CA ASN A 735 34.98 -5.33 17.47
C ASN A 735 34.57 -6.32 16.38
N CYS A 736 33.57 -7.18 16.67
CA CYS A 736 33.03 -8.16 15.76
C CYS A 736 31.62 -7.80 15.35
N LYS A 737 31.44 -7.25 14.18
CA LYS A 737 30.12 -6.84 13.66
C LYS A 737 29.33 -7.97 12.99
N ASN A 738 29.60 -9.22 13.36
CA ASN A 738 28.95 -10.37 12.76
C ASN A 738 27.45 -10.44 13.11
N THR A 739 26.62 -10.76 12.13
CA THR A 739 25.18 -10.87 12.29
C THR A 739 24.66 -12.11 11.56
N ARG A 740 23.65 -12.78 12.13
CA ARG A 740 22.94 -13.90 11.52
C ARG A 740 21.43 -13.63 11.53
N LYS A 741 20.76 -13.88 10.42
CA LYS A 741 19.30 -13.70 10.31
C LYS A 741 18.57 -14.80 11.08
N ILE A 742 17.36 -14.48 11.52
CA ILE A 742 16.41 -15.47 11.99
C ILE A 742 15.48 -15.81 10.82
N LEU A 743 15.35 -17.10 10.54
CA LEU A 743 14.50 -17.64 9.49
C LEU A 743 13.03 -17.59 9.91
N ARG A 744 12.11 -17.75 8.97
CA ARG A 744 10.67 -17.74 9.26
C ARG A 744 10.21 -18.85 10.22
N ASN A 745 10.95 -19.94 10.29
CA ASN A 745 10.70 -21.06 11.21
C ASN A 745 11.26 -20.83 12.62
N GLY A 746 11.90 -19.67 12.88
CA GLY A 746 12.51 -19.34 14.17
C GLY A 746 13.98 -19.76 14.31
N ASP A 747 14.53 -20.49 13.36
CA ASP A 747 15.94 -20.92 13.42
C ASP A 747 16.89 -19.77 13.06
N VAL A 748 18.11 -19.84 13.62
CA VAL A 748 19.17 -18.93 13.23
C VAL A 748 19.75 -19.39 11.89
N ALA A 749 19.79 -18.50 10.91
CA ALA A 749 20.40 -18.82 9.62
C ALA A 749 21.84 -19.31 9.79
N PRO A 750 22.31 -20.23 8.94
CA PRO A 750 23.70 -20.68 9.00
C PRO A 750 24.68 -19.51 8.84
N PRO A 751 25.94 -19.64 9.27
CA PRO A 751 26.95 -18.61 9.09
C PRO A 751 27.05 -18.18 7.62
N LYS A 752 27.23 -16.88 7.41
CA LYS A 752 27.52 -16.35 6.07
C LYS A 752 28.96 -16.64 5.72
N GLU A 753 29.17 -17.15 4.53
CA GLU A 753 30.52 -17.29 3.99
C GLU A 753 31.13 -15.90 3.76
N ASP A 754 32.41 -15.79 4.08
CA ASP A 754 33.16 -14.59 3.76
C ASP A 754 33.30 -14.44 2.22
N PRO A 755 33.27 -13.20 1.70
CA PRO A 755 33.51 -12.98 0.29
C PRO A 755 34.86 -13.53 -0.14
N VAL A 756 34.88 -14.28 -1.24
CA VAL A 756 36.11 -14.86 -1.78
C VAL A 756 36.78 -13.83 -2.71
N PRO A 757 37.97 -13.27 -2.35
CA PRO A 757 38.67 -12.34 -3.23
C PRO A 757 39.21 -13.07 -4.47
N LEU A 758 38.96 -12.46 -5.63
CA LEU A 758 39.46 -12.97 -6.93
C LEU A 758 40.22 -11.83 -7.65
N PRO A 759 41.42 -11.45 -7.15
CA PRO A 759 42.19 -10.33 -7.72
C PRO A 759 42.54 -10.49 -9.19
N GLU A 760 42.51 -11.73 -9.70
CA GLU A 760 42.78 -12.07 -11.10
C GLU A 760 41.59 -11.76 -12.02
N LEU A 761 40.43 -11.37 -11.47
CA LEU A 761 39.26 -10.95 -12.23
C LEU A 761 39.07 -9.44 -12.07
N PRO A 762 39.61 -8.61 -12.98
CA PRO A 762 39.46 -7.18 -12.92
C PRO A 762 37.99 -6.77 -13.23
N CYS A 763 37.54 -5.70 -12.60
CA CYS A 763 36.28 -5.06 -12.96
C CYS A 763 36.44 -4.34 -14.31
N GLU A 764 35.35 -4.28 -15.09
CA GLU A 764 35.36 -3.61 -16.42
C GLU A 764 35.17 -2.09 -16.31
N LYS A 765 34.57 -1.62 -15.25
CA LYS A 765 34.13 -0.22 -15.07
C LYS A 765 34.92 0.55 -13.98
N SER A 766 35.88 -0.10 -13.36
CA SER A 766 36.70 0.49 -12.29
C SER A 766 38.02 -0.26 -12.13
N ASP A 767 39.01 0.35 -11.50
CA ASP A 767 40.31 -0.25 -11.16
C ASP A 767 40.20 -1.29 -10.01
N ALA A 768 39.03 -1.76 -9.74
CA ALA A 768 38.72 -2.77 -8.72
C ALA A 768 38.83 -4.20 -9.31
N TYR A 769 38.80 -5.19 -8.43
CA TYR A 769 38.67 -6.58 -8.80
C TYR A 769 37.41 -7.20 -8.22
N PHE A 770 37.00 -8.35 -8.76
CA PHE A 770 35.80 -9.02 -8.28
C PHE A 770 36.06 -9.86 -7.02
N VAL A 771 35.07 -9.85 -6.16
CA VAL A 771 34.93 -10.80 -5.04
C VAL A 771 33.65 -11.62 -5.23
N LEU A 772 33.74 -12.93 -5.02
CA LEU A 772 32.57 -13.80 -5.04
C LEU A 772 31.81 -13.67 -3.72
N ARG A 773 30.52 -13.38 -3.82
CA ARG A 773 29.60 -13.25 -2.70
C ARG A 773 28.45 -14.24 -2.84
N ASP A 774 28.00 -14.76 -1.71
CA ASP A 774 26.78 -15.56 -1.61
C ASP A 774 25.65 -14.69 -1.08
N GLY A 775 24.65 -14.45 -1.92
CA GLY A 775 23.53 -13.56 -1.64
C GLY A 775 22.17 -14.28 -1.59
N ALA A 776 21.13 -13.55 -1.30
CA ALA A 776 19.75 -14.08 -1.24
C ALA A 776 19.26 -14.63 -2.60
N ALA A 777 19.89 -14.21 -3.69
CA ALA A 777 19.61 -14.64 -5.07
C ALA A 777 20.77 -15.47 -5.67
N GLY A 778 21.47 -16.23 -4.84
CA GLY A 778 22.61 -17.08 -5.22
C GLY A 778 23.93 -16.33 -5.24
N VAL A 779 24.96 -17.01 -5.79
CA VAL A 779 26.31 -16.44 -5.88
C VAL A 779 26.40 -15.39 -6.99
N PHE A 780 27.18 -14.35 -6.74
CA PHE A 780 27.46 -13.29 -7.71
C PHE A 780 28.85 -12.68 -7.48
N LEU A 781 29.42 -12.13 -8.52
CA LEU A 781 30.63 -11.35 -8.45
C LEU A 781 30.29 -9.87 -8.21
N ALA A 782 30.94 -9.24 -7.26
CA ALA A 782 30.83 -7.81 -6.95
C ALA A 782 32.21 -7.18 -6.85
N ALA A 783 32.35 -5.90 -7.20
CA ALA A 783 33.59 -5.16 -7.01
C ALA A 783 34.01 -5.18 -5.53
N ASN A 784 35.30 -5.38 -5.26
CA ASN A 784 35.84 -5.36 -3.88
C ASN A 784 35.63 -4.02 -3.17
N THR A 785 35.42 -2.95 -3.93
CA THR A 785 35.18 -1.60 -3.45
C THR A 785 33.68 -1.30 -3.23
N PHE A 786 32.78 -2.30 -3.36
CA PHE A 786 31.36 -2.10 -3.09
C PHE A 786 31.13 -1.51 -1.66
N PRO A 787 30.28 -0.49 -1.47
CA PRO A 787 29.29 0.08 -2.40
C PRO A 787 29.78 1.26 -3.26
N LYS A 788 31.09 1.63 -3.23
CA LYS A 788 31.63 2.72 -4.05
C LYS A 788 31.52 2.39 -5.54
N SER A 789 31.93 1.19 -5.92
CA SER A 789 31.59 0.62 -7.24
C SER A 789 30.46 -0.38 -7.07
N ARG A 790 29.39 -0.24 -7.87
CA ARG A 790 28.23 -1.14 -7.87
C ARG A 790 28.28 -2.19 -8.99
N GLU A 791 29.46 -2.39 -9.56
CA GLU A 791 29.63 -3.37 -10.62
C GLU A 791 29.42 -4.78 -10.08
N THR A 792 28.46 -5.49 -10.66
CA THR A 792 28.10 -6.86 -10.29
C THR A 792 27.74 -7.66 -11.54
N ARG A 793 28.09 -8.94 -11.55
CA ARG A 793 27.66 -9.88 -12.59
C ARG A 793 27.57 -11.32 -12.07
N ALA A 794 26.96 -12.18 -12.87
CA ALA A 794 26.99 -13.61 -12.61
C ALA A 794 28.39 -14.18 -12.87
N PRO A 795 28.89 -15.12 -12.06
CA PRO A 795 30.15 -15.81 -12.34
C PRO A 795 29.98 -16.79 -13.51
N LEU A 796 30.98 -16.84 -14.37
CA LEU A 796 31.13 -17.90 -15.34
C LEU A 796 31.57 -19.19 -14.65
N VAL A 797 31.12 -20.36 -15.12
CA VAL A 797 31.53 -21.64 -14.56
C VAL A 797 33.03 -21.86 -14.73
N GLU A 798 33.60 -21.45 -15.86
CA GLU A 798 35.04 -21.51 -16.11
C GLU A 798 35.87 -20.71 -15.11
N GLU A 799 35.33 -19.57 -14.61
CA GLU A 799 35.99 -18.78 -13.57
C GLU A 799 35.97 -19.51 -12.22
N LEU A 800 34.83 -20.10 -11.86
CA LEU A 800 34.71 -20.87 -10.63
C LEU A 800 35.58 -22.14 -10.68
N ALA A 801 35.66 -22.80 -11.82
CA ALA A 801 36.54 -23.96 -12.01
C ALA A 801 38.01 -23.60 -11.82
N ARG A 802 38.44 -22.44 -12.32
CA ARG A 802 39.81 -21.93 -12.15
C ARG A 802 40.18 -21.69 -10.69
N PHE A 803 39.24 -21.24 -9.89
CA PHE A 803 39.45 -20.89 -8.50
C PHE A 803 38.81 -21.88 -7.51
N LYS A 804 38.53 -23.11 -7.93
CA LYS A 804 37.84 -24.13 -7.16
C LYS A 804 38.39 -24.29 -5.73
N ASP A 805 39.72 -24.29 -5.58
CA ASP A 805 40.38 -24.49 -4.27
C ASP A 805 40.15 -23.33 -3.28
N ARG A 806 39.79 -22.14 -3.76
CA ARG A 806 39.47 -20.98 -2.95
C ARG A 806 37.99 -20.95 -2.53
N LEU A 807 37.15 -21.74 -3.20
CA LEU A 807 35.69 -21.73 -2.93
C LEU A 807 35.41 -22.44 -1.61
N PRO A 808 34.47 -21.93 -0.80
CA PRO A 808 33.90 -22.64 0.32
C PRO A 808 33.40 -24.02 -0.11
N GLU A 809 33.52 -25.01 0.73
CA GLU A 809 33.17 -26.42 0.43
C GLU A 809 31.77 -26.55 -0.15
N LYS A 810 30.80 -25.85 0.43
CA LYS A 810 29.40 -25.83 -0.04
C LYS A 810 29.17 -25.25 -1.45
N LEU A 811 30.15 -24.52 -2.00
CA LEU A 811 30.07 -23.90 -3.31
C LEU A 811 30.94 -24.61 -4.36
N ARG A 812 31.79 -25.56 -3.98
CA ARG A 812 32.71 -26.24 -4.89
C ARG A 812 32.01 -27.02 -5.98
N TYR A 813 30.80 -27.53 -5.73
CA TYR A 813 30.00 -28.21 -6.73
C TYR A 813 29.66 -27.32 -7.95
N LEU A 814 29.65 -26.02 -7.79
CA LEU A 814 29.42 -25.07 -8.89
C LEU A 814 30.58 -25.04 -9.87
N ALA A 815 31.79 -25.32 -9.38
CA ALA A 815 32.99 -25.40 -10.21
C ALA A 815 33.03 -26.67 -11.08
N ASP A 816 32.23 -27.68 -10.74
CA ASP A 816 32.12 -28.95 -11.48
C ASP A 816 30.97 -28.95 -12.52
N ALA A 817 30.28 -27.82 -12.64
CA ALA A 817 29.22 -27.64 -13.64
C ALA A 817 29.82 -27.65 -15.07
N PRO A 818 28.97 -27.95 -16.09
CA PRO A 818 29.41 -27.82 -17.47
C PRO A 818 29.87 -26.39 -17.80
N VAL A 819 31.09 -26.22 -18.30
CA VAL A 819 31.68 -24.91 -18.62
C VAL A 819 31.15 -24.32 -19.92
N ALA A 820 30.59 -25.15 -20.77
CA ALA A 820 29.97 -24.77 -22.04
C ALA A 820 28.80 -25.70 -22.35
N ASP A 821 27.88 -25.25 -23.20
CA ASP A 821 26.85 -26.11 -23.80
C ASP A 821 27.38 -26.89 -25.00
N ALA A 822 26.54 -27.68 -25.63
CA ALA A 822 26.91 -28.51 -26.82
C ALA A 822 27.38 -27.69 -28.03
N GLU A 823 27.03 -26.40 -28.09
CA GLU A 823 27.41 -25.47 -29.16
C GLU A 823 28.66 -24.64 -28.81
N GLY A 824 29.23 -24.86 -27.62
CA GLY A 824 30.42 -24.16 -27.16
C GLY A 824 30.15 -22.81 -26.50
N ASN A 825 28.89 -22.44 -26.23
CA ASN A 825 28.57 -21.19 -25.55
C ASN A 825 28.89 -21.32 -24.05
N LYS A 826 29.51 -20.30 -23.48
CA LYS A 826 29.91 -20.26 -22.07
C LYS A 826 28.68 -20.30 -21.10
N THR A 827 28.87 -20.93 -19.97
CA THR A 827 27.82 -21.09 -18.96
C THR A 827 28.07 -20.18 -17.77
N LEU A 828 26.95 -19.69 -17.19
CA LEU A 828 26.91 -18.81 -16.03
C LEU A 828 26.05 -19.42 -14.93
N VAL A 829 26.42 -19.14 -13.67
CA VAL A 829 25.64 -19.56 -12.52
C VAL A 829 24.43 -18.64 -12.35
N ARG A 830 23.26 -19.25 -12.18
CA ARG A 830 21.97 -18.59 -11.96
C ARG A 830 21.30 -19.15 -10.73
N PHE A 831 20.29 -18.44 -10.25
CA PHE A 831 19.49 -18.85 -9.08
C PHE A 831 18.01 -18.93 -9.43
N SER A 832 17.41 -20.07 -9.13
CA SER A 832 15.96 -20.29 -9.30
C SER A 832 15.22 -19.87 -8.04
N ARG A 833 14.39 -18.83 -8.16
CA ARG A 833 13.53 -18.39 -7.04
C ARG A 833 12.47 -19.42 -6.66
N LYS A 834 12.08 -20.26 -7.60
CA LYS A 834 11.06 -21.30 -7.43
C LYS A 834 11.60 -22.48 -6.62
N THR A 835 12.76 -23.03 -7.02
CA THR A 835 13.37 -24.20 -6.36
C THR A 835 14.34 -23.82 -5.23
N LYS A 836 14.71 -22.54 -5.11
CA LYS A 836 15.73 -22.03 -4.16
C LYS A 836 17.12 -22.66 -4.37
N GLN A 837 17.40 -23.11 -5.56
CA GLN A 837 18.65 -23.76 -5.93
C GLN A 837 19.40 -22.98 -7.01
N GLN A 838 20.71 -23.12 -7.03
CA GLN A 838 21.56 -22.61 -8.09
C GLN A 838 21.57 -23.60 -9.25
N TYR A 839 21.59 -23.08 -10.47
CA TYR A 839 21.68 -23.84 -11.71
C TYR A 839 22.57 -23.09 -12.70
N VAL A 840 22.96 -23.69 -13.79
CA VAL A 840 23.75 -23.03 -14.83
C VAL A 840 22.93 -22.91 -16.11
N SER A 841 23.16 -21.83 -16.85
CA SER A 841 22.58 -21.59 -18.16
C SER A 841 23.61 -21.02 -19.11
N SER A 842 23.49 -21.30 -20.41
CA SER A 842 24.39 -20.72 -21.41
C SER A 842 23.83 -19.44 -22.03
N GLU A 843 24.74 -18.58 -22.47
CA GLU A 843 24.41 -17.31 -23.13
C GLU A 843 25.24 -17.17 -24.40
N LYS A 844 24.61 -16.61 -25.44
CA LYS A 844 25.26 -16.19 -26.70
C LYS A 844 24.90 -14.73 -26.95
N ASP A 845 25.93 -13.91 -27.12
CA ASP A 845 25.75 -12.45 -27.33
C ASP A 845 24.86 -11.77 -26.28
N GLY A 846 25.01 -12.18 -25.00
CA GLY A 846 24.22 -11.63 -23.87
C GLY A 846 22.78 -12.11 -23.80
N LYS A 847 22.37 -13.07 -24.63
CA LYS A 847 21.03 -13.67 -24.63
C LYS A 847 21.09 -15.13 -24.21
N ALA A 848 20.16 -15.55 -23.37
CA ALA A 848 20.03 -16.94 -22.97
C ALA A 848 19.73 -17.83 -24.18
N THR A 849 20.46 -18.93 -24.32
CA THR A 849 20.27 -19.90 -25.42
C THR A 849 19.09 -20.86 -25.18
N GLY A 850 18.60 -20.91 -23.94
CA GLY A 850 17.57 -21.86 -23.51
C GLY A 850 18.12 -23.16 -22.93
N TRP A 851 19.44 -23.38 -23.04
CA TRP A 851 20.12 -24.52 -22.42
C TRP A 851 20.35 -24.27 -20.93
N SER A 852 20.16 -25.27 -20.10
CA SER A 852 20.41 -25.23 -18.66
C SER A 852 20.83 -26.59 -18.12
N ALA A 853 21.57 -26.59 -17.01
CA ALA A 853 21.88 -27.80 -16.26
C ALA A 853 21.60 -27.57 -14.75
N PHE A 854 21.14 -28.60 -14.09
CA PHE A 854 20.73 -28.62 -12.70
C PHE A 854 21.55 -29.63 -11.90
N TYR A 855 21.83 -29.31 -10.65
CA TYR A 855 22.52 -30.22 -9.76
C TYR A 855 21.50 -31.10 -9.02
N VAL A 856 21.49 -32.39 -9.35
CA VAL A 856 20.54 -33.36 -8.83
C VAL A 856 21.29 -34.59 -8.37
N ASP A 857 21.07 -35.03 -7.14
CA ASP A 857 21.69 -36.25 -6.54
C ASP A 857 23.22 -36.34 -6.72
N GLY A 858 23.88 -35.19 -6.50
CA GLY A 858 25.36 -35.13 -6.58
C GLY A 858 25.95 -35.03 -7.99
N LYS A 859 25.12 -34.85 -9.00
CA LYS A 859 25.55 -34.76 -10.41
C LYS A 859 24.89 -33.62 -11.15
N TRP A 860 25.61 -33.07 -12.13
CA TRP A 860 25.02 -32.08 -13.04
C TRP A 860 24.29 -32.79 -14.19
N VAL A 861 23.03 -32.43 -14.37
CA VAL A 861 22.12 -33.02 -15.38
C VAL A 861 21.57 -31.91 -16.26
N GLU A 862 21.74 -32.08 -17.58
CA GLU A 862 21.12 -31.18 -18.56
C GLU A 862 19.61 -31.35 -18.58
N GLY A 863 18.90 -30.25 -18.66
CA GLY A 863 17.43 -30.24 -18.67
C GLY A 863 16.87 -29.00 -19.36
N LYS A 864 15.72 -29.16 -20.00
CA LYS A 864 14.89 -27.99 -20.40
C LYS A 864 14.11 -27.51 -19.19
N LYS A 865 14.07 -26.20 -19.03
CA LYS A 865 13.31 -25.52 -17.99
C LYS A 865 11.81 -25.75 -18.12
#